data_798c9a73b3181b6c5bfd05450b98e7c6
#
_entry.id   798c9a73b3181b6c5bfd05450b98e7c6
#
_cell.length_a   1.000
_cell.length_b   1.000
_cell.length_c   1.000
_cell.angle_alpha   90.00
_cell.angle_beta   90.00
_cell.angle_gamma   90.00
#
_symmetry.space_group_name_H-M   'P 1'
#
loop_
_entity.id
_entity.type
_entity.pdbx_description
1 polymer ?
#
loop_
_entity_poly.entity_id
_entity_poly.type
_entity_poly.pdbx_seq_one_letter_code
_entity_poly.pdbx_strand_id
1 'polypeptide(L)'
;MASTRHQRCQREPLERLSPQEEQELEFIQFFGDVLTLEIMLVLVLATGAGLVLGAMPGLSPTMAVALLIPFTFHMDSATGLVLLGAVYTATVAGGAISGILVNIPGAPANIATVLDGHPLAKQGRASEALHYCFISSFIGGVIGVVVLIFFTPPLAELALAFGPAELFWIAIVGVTVIGSVGSKSVVKGLLSGAAGLWISTIGISPIFGEARFVFSDHVTGGVHVVAALIGLFAIPQVFQLLVTAREKNTGSLYSLESHRLIDSIRYNLRRFKALAVGTVSGVIVGIIPGAGGQIAGLVAYDQVRKFSDDPDRFGKGEPDGVIAAESANNAMVGPSLVPLLTLGVPGSPTAAVLLGGLLINGLFPGPDLFTVHAQVTWTFIGSLLIAQGLMLVLGLGLSRTSSYWVMRVPSHYMAAAVTVLAVIGTYSIQNSYSDVLVMATLGALMYVGSRYGFSAAPMVLGIILGPIAEDNFQMGKMIAETGEGMFSYFFLGTINIILVTLCLVSIVYSVLAEVKQRRRGGTVVDAGVDRSLAGGLGAAVLSLIVLGAAVFSGSGEAFFFPRLLAVIMTGLSIVVLWDGIRSLRSSDVREAARWRDIGAGSTVIVGYLIVLEMLGFYASSFLAFALIALCYLPLRNRRSVLMLASVSVVFIGIVYLSFEHMLQVMTPRGILF
;
A
#
# COMPACT_ATOMS: atom_id res chain seq x y z
N MET A 1 35.78 -53.95 42.23
CA MET A 1 35.85 -52.81 43.19
C MET A 1 36.36 -51.62 42.40
N ALA A 2 35.49 -50.78 41.89
CA ALA A 2 35.79 -49.47 41.37
C ALA A 2 34.50 -48.64 41.47
N SER A 3 34.53 -47.64 42.33
CA SER A 3 33.47 -46.78 42.74
C SER A 3 33.23 -45.73 41.67
N THR A 4 32.07 -45.76 41.04
CA THR A 4 31.56 -44.68 40.19
C THR A 4 30.86 -43.65 41.03
N ARG A 5 31.53 -42.53 41.27
CA ARG A 5 30.94 -41.28 41.84
C ARG A 5 30.10 -40.63 40.73
N HIS A 6 28.79 -40.71 40.86
CA HIS A 6 27.85 -39.85 40.20
C HIS A 6 27.97 -38.44 40.78
N GLN A 7 28.57 -37.52 40.01
CA GLN A 7 28.40 -36.07 40.24
C GLN A 7 26.98 -35.73 39.83
N ARG A 8 26.09 -35.54 40.81
CA ARG A 8 24.86 -34.76 40.68
C ARG A 8 25.26 -33.29 40.54
N CYS A 9 25.25 -32.78 39.32
CA CYS A 9 25.08 -31.35 39.13
C CYS A 9 23.71 -30.96 39.71
N GLN A 10 23.74 -30.31 40.88
CA GLN A 10 22.59 -29.55 41.37
C GLN A 10 22.37 -28.42 40.36
N ARG A 11 21.36 -28.56 39.53
CA ARG A 11 20.74 -27.40 38.88
C ARG A 11 20.04 -26.66 40.00
N GLU A 12 20.54 -25.50 40.38
CA GLU A 12 19.77 -24.51 41.12
C GLU A 12 18.42 -24.33 40.43
N PRO A 13 17.30 -24.27 41.18
CA PRO A 13 16.02 -23.93 40.57
C PRO A 13 16.15 -22.52 40.05
N LEU A 14 16.17 -22.35 38.74
CA LEU A 14 15.93 -21.05 38.10
C LEU A 14 14.65 -20.52 38.75
N GLU A 15 14.77 -19.47 39.57
CA GLU A 15 13.63 -18.71 40.03
C GLU A 15 12.77 -18.43 38.78
N ARG A 16 11.53 -18.94 38.79
CA ARG A 16 10.57 -18.63 37.74
C ARG A 16 10.31 -17.15 37.89
N LEU A 17 10.82 -16.40 36.91
CA LEU A 17 10.53 -14.99 36.76
C LEU A 17 9.00 -14.81 36.80
N SER A 18 8.53 -13.74 37.37
CA SER A 18 7.11 -13.40 37.27
C SER A 18 6.76 -13.17 35.79
N PRO A 19 5.50 -13.38 35.37
CA PRO A 19 5.11 -13.12 33.96
C PRO A 19 5.47 -11.72 33.45
N GLN A 20 5.56 -10.74 34.34
CA GLN A 20 6.00 -9.38 34.05
C GLN A 20 7.51 -9.30 33.79
N GLU A 21 8.32 -9.99 34.61
CA GLU A 21 9.78 -10.04 34.42
C GLU A 21 10.17 -10.84 33.18
N GLU A 22 9.42 -11.90 32.82
CA GLU A 22 9.59 -12.61 31.54
C GLU A 22 9.30 -11.68 30.35
N GLN A 23 8.21 -10.93 30.38
CA GLN A 23 7.89 -9.95 29.35
C GLN A 23 8.92 -8.82 29.24
N GLU A 24 9.42 -8.30 30.34
CA GLU A 24 10.49 -7.28 30.31
C GLU A 24 11.80 -7.82 29.76
N LEU A 25 12.17 -9.06 30.09
CA LEU A 25 13.37 -9.70 29.54
C LEU A 25 13.25 -9.98 28.05
N GLU A 26 12.09 -10.48 27.62
CA GLU A 26 11.79 -10.66 26.20
C GLU A 26 11.87 -9.34 25.43
N PHE A 27 11.28 -8.26 25.95
CA PHE A 27 11.34 -6.94 25.32
C PHE A 27 12.77 -6.42 25.18
N ILE A 28 13.63 -6.59 26.19
CA ILE A 28 15.05 -6.20 26.14
C ILE A 28 15.81 -7.05 25.12
N GLN A 29 15.51 -8.33 25.03
CA GLN A 29 16.13 -9.25 24.08
C GLN A 29 15.75 -8.89 22.64
N PHE A 30 14.49 -8.59 22.36
CA PHE A 30 14.01 -8.15 21.06
C PHE A 30 14.66 -6.84 20.59
N PHE A 31 14.89 -5.89 21.50
CA PHE A 31 15.65 -4.68 21.18
C PHE A 31 17.12 -4.98 20.84
N GLY A 32 17.71 -6.00 21.47
CA GLY A 32 19.05 -6.49 21.14
C GLY A 32 19.12 -7.00 19.70
N ASP A 33 18.12 -7.75 19.25
CA ASP A 33 18.04 -8.29 17.88
C ASP A 33 17.97 -7.18 16.83
N VAL A 34 17.23 -6.09 17.11
CA VAL A 34 17.14 -4.94 16.19
C VAL A 34 18.48 -4.23 16.01
N LEU A 35 19.34 -4.26 17.04
CA LEU A 35 20.66 -3.61 17.02
C LEU A 35 21.76 -4.45 16.37
N THR A 36 21.45 -5.62 15.80
CA THR A 36 22.41 -6.40 15.04
C THR A 36 22.89 -5.63 13.80
N LEU A 37 24.13 -5.85 13.42
CA LEU A 37 24.74 -5.13 12.28
C LEU A 37 23.93 -5.35 10.99
N GLU A 38 23.41 -6.54 10.77
CA GLU A 38 22.63 -6.91 9.59
C GLU A 38 21.33 -6.10 9.53
N ILE A 39 20.52 -6.12 10.59
CA ILE A 39 19.25 -5.38 10.66
C ILE A 39 19.50 -3.87 10.57
N MET A 40 20.53 -3.35 11.24
CA MET A 40 20.89 -1.94 11.17
C MET A 40 21.29 -1.50 9.76
N LEU A 41 22.04 -2.31 9.02
CA LEU A 41 22.38 -2.04 7.62
C LEU A 41 21.13 -2.01 6.74
N VAL A 42 20.24 -3.00 6.91
CA VAL A 42 18.96 -3.03 6.19
C VAL A 42 18.11 -1.81 6.54
N LEU A 43 18.01 -1.43 7.81
CA LEU A 43 17.28 -0.23 8.25
C LEU A 43 17.80 1.05 7.59
N VAL A 44 19.12 1.25 7.57
CA VAL A 44 19.74 2.45 6.96
C VAL A 44 19.47 2.47 5.45
N LEU A 45 19.71 1.35 4.76
CA LEU A 45 19.50 1.24 3.31
C LEU A 45 18.02 1.38 2.94
N ALA A 46 17.13 0.68 3.66
CA ALA A 46 15.68 0.71 3.42
C ALA A 46 15.10 2.10 3.69
N THR A 47 15.50 2.75 4.80
CA THR A 47 15.07 4.12 5.11
C THR A 47 15.58 5.11 4.06
N GLY A 48 16.84 5.00 3.65
CA GLY A 48 17.39 5.83 2.59
C GLY A 48 16.70 5.65 1.25
N ALA A 49 16.48 4.39 0.84
CA ALA A 49 15.74 4.06 -0.36
C ALA A 49 14.29 4.56 -0.30
N GLY A 50 13.62 4.37 0.84
CA GLY A 50 12.25 4.85 1.07
C GLY A 50 12.13 6.38 0.93
N LEU A 51 13.06 7.14 1.52
CA LEU A 51 13.10 8.60 1.37
C LEU A 51 13.30 9.02 -0.09
N VAL A 52 14.20 8.36 -0.81
CA VAL A 52 14.46 8.66 -2.23
C VAL A 52 13.23 8.32 -3.09
N LEU A 53 12.66 7.11 -2.92
CA LEU A 53 11.46 6.69 -3.64
C LEU A 53 10.28 7.62 -3.36
N GLY A 54 10.06 7.97 -2.08
CA GLY A 54 9.01 8.91 -1.69
C GLY A 54 9.18 10.31 -2.27
N ALA A 55 10.42 10.79 -2.32
CA ALA A 55 10.74 12.10 -2.89
C ALA A 55 10.50 12.18 -4.41
N MET A 56 10.40 11.04 -5.10
CA MET A 56 10.13 11.00 -6.53
C MET A 56 8.64 11.25 -6.81
N PRO A 57 8.28 12.28 -7.61
CA PRO A 57 6.88 12.55 -7.94
C PRO A 57 6.18 11.35 -8.57
N GLY A 58 5.04 10.97 -8.02
CA GLY A 58 4.24 9.86 -8.55
C GLY A 58 4.62 8.47 -8.04
N LEU A 59 5.57 8.33 -7.12
CA LEU A 59 5.87 7.06 -6.44
C LEU A 59 5.22 7.05 -5.05
N SER A 60 4.08 6.37 -4.91
CA SER A 60 3.39 6.26 -3.63
C SER A 60 4.10 5.29 -2.67
N PRO A 61 3.90 5.44 -1.33
CA PRO A 61 4.38 4.48 -0.34
C PRO A 61 3.92 3.04 -0.63
N THR A 62 2.67 2.91 -1.06
CA THR A 62 2.07 1.62 -1.42
C THR A 62 2.84 0.93 -2.53
N MET A 63 3.20 1.67 -3.57
CA MET A 63 3.97 1.16 -4.69
C MET A 63 5.42 0.84 -4.29
N ALA A 64 6.06 1.71 -3.49
CA ALA A 64 7.43 1.48 -3.03
C ALA A 64 7.53 0.18 -2.22
N VAL A 65 6.59 -0.06 -1.30
CA VAL A 65 6.53 -1.30 -0.53
C VAL A 65 6.25 -2.49 -1.45
N ALA A 66 5.28 -2.38 -2.37
CA ALA A 66 4.94 -3.48 -3.29
C ALA A 66 6.12 -3.93 -4.17
N LEU A 67 6.91 -2.97 -4.67
CA LEU A 67 8.10 -3.27 -5.49
C LEU A 67 9.24 -3.92 -4.70
N LEU A 68 9.25 -3.76 -3.37
CA LEU A 68 10.30 -4.32 -2.52
C LEU A 68 9.92 -5.64 -1.86
N ILE A 69 8.65 -6.06 -1.92
CA ILE A 69 8.24 -7.39 -1.43
C ILE A 69 9.08 -8.52 -2.03
N PRO A 70 9.36 -8.58 -3.34
CA PRO A 70 10.17 -9.66 -3.90
C PRO A 70 11.57 -9.78 -3.31
N PHE A 71 12.15 -8.68 -2.85
CA PHE A 71 13.46 -8.71 -2.18
C PHE A 71 13.41 -9.43 -0.84
N THR A 72 12.25 -9.39 -0.15
CA THR A 72 12.10 -10.02 1.16
C THR A 72 12.01 -11.54 1.09
N PHE A 73 11.71 -12.09 -0.07
CA PHE A 73 11.52 -13.54 -0.24
C PHE A 73 12.78 -14.36 0.06
N HIS A 74 13.96 -13.79 -0.12
CA HIS A 74 15.26 -14.45 0.14
C HIS A 74 15.88 -13.99 1.47
N MET A 75 15.17 -13.18 2.25
CA MET A 75 15.59 -12.72 3.58
C MET A 75 14.88 -13.57 4.64
N ASP A 76 15.44 -13.60 5.84
CA ASP A 76 14.67 -14.09 6.97
C ASP A 76 13.45 -13.19 7.23
N SER A 77 12.40 -13.75 7.82
CA SER A 77 11.11 -13.06 7.98
C SER A 77 11.23 -11.76 8.76
N ALA A 78 12.09 -11.70 9.79
CA ALA A 78 12.29 -10.48 10.57
C ALA A 78 12.93 -9.37 9.73
N THR A 79 14.05 -9.67 9.06
CA THR A 79 14.77 -8.72 8.21
C THR A 79 13.92 -8.25 7.03
N GLY A 80 13.15 -9.16 6.41
CA GLY A 80 12.21 -8.82 5.35
C GLY A 80 11.13 -7.82 5.80
N LEU A 81 10.52 -8.04 6.96
CA LEU A 81 9.52 -7.11 7.51
C LEU A 81 10.13 -5.78 7.92
N VAL A 82 11.32 -5.80 8.52
CA VAL A 82 12.07 -4.59 8.86
C VAL A 82 12.33 -3.73 7.62
N LEU A 83 12.74 -4.33 6.51
CA LEU A 83 12.91 -3.64 5.23
C LEU A 83 11.61 -2.96 4.79
N LEU A 84 10.49 -3.70 4.74
CA LEU A 84 9.21 -3.17 4.29
C LEU A 84 8.67 -2.07 5.21
N GLY A 85 8.79 -2.22 6.53
CA GLY A 85 8.37 -1.24 7.53
C GLY A 85 9.19 0.06 7.46
N ALA A 86 10.50 -0.05 7.31
CA ALA A 86 11.39 1.10 7.16
C ALA A 86 11.09 1.87 5.88
N VAL A 87 10.88 1.16 4.76
CA VAL A 87 10.48 1.78 3.49
C VAL A 87 9.11 2.45 3.62
N TYR A 88 8.14 1.81 4.25
CA TYR A 88 6.82 2.41 4.47
C TYR A 88 6.93 3.75 5.19
N THR A 89 7.56 3.75 6.37
CA THR A 89 7.76 4.93 7.19
C THR A 89 8.49 6.05 6.44
N ALA A 90 9.60 5.71 5.81
CA ALA A 90 10.45 6.69 5.14
C ALA A 90 9.80 7.26 3.87
N THR A 91 9.09 6.44 3.10
CA THR A 91 8.43 6.89 1.86
C THR A 91 7.27 7.85 2.15
N VAL A 92 6.54 7.65 3.26
CA VAL A 92 5.47 8.55 3.71
C VAL A 92 6.01 9.97 3.94
N ALA A 93 7.11 10.10 4.68
CA ALA A 93 7.76 11.39 4.93
C ALA A 93 8.46 11.94 3.66
N GLY A 94 9.11 11.06 2.89
CA GLY A 94 9.82 11.42 1.66
C GLY A 94 8.92 12.09 0.62
N GLY A 95 7.65 11.68 0.54
CA GLY A 95 6.66 12.23 -0.40
C GLY A 95 6.37 13.72 -0.24
N ALA A 96 6.65 14.27 0.93
CA ALA A 96 6.54 15.71 1.18
C ALA A 96 7.61 16.53 0.45
N ILE A 97 8.80 15.96 0.18
CA ILE A 97 9.91 16.68 -0.49
C ILE A 97 9.47 17.21 -1.85
N SER A 98 8.94 16.35 -2.71
CA SER A 98 8.45 16.76 -4.03
C SER A 98 7.25 17.70 -3.94
N GLY A 99 6.36 17.47 -2.96
CA GLY A 99 5.23 18.34 -2.69
C GLY A 99 5.64 19.77 -2.35
N ILE A 100 6.58 19.92 -1.44
CA ILE A 100 7.11 21.22 -1.01
C ILE A 100 7.90 21.91 -2.13
N LEU A 101 8.81 21.18 -2.79
CA LEU A 101 9.73 21.78 -3.77
C LEU A 101 9.10 22.03 -5.14
N VAL A 102 8.22 21.15 -5.62
CA VAL A 102 7.70 21.21 -7.01
C VAL A 102 6.18 21.29 -7.12
N ASN A 103 5.47 21.39 -6.00
CA ASN A 103 3.99 21.40 -5.98
C ASN A 103 3.35 20.11 -6.54
N ILE A 104 4.09 19.02 -6.54
CA ILE A 104 3.62 17.70 -6.97
C ILE A 104 3.82 16.76 -5.79
N PRO A 105 2.75 16.41 -5.06
CA PRO A 105 2.88 15.49 -3.92
C PRO A 105 3.41 14.14 -4.40
N GLY A 106 4.38 13.57 -3.68
CA GLY A 106 4.88 12.23 -3.95
C GLY A 106 3.78 11.17 -3.77
N ALA A 107 2.91 11.39 -2.78
CA ALA A 107 1.76 10.54 -2.52
C ALA A 107 0.51 11.39 -2.24
N PRO A 108 -0.71 10.81 -2.41
CA PRO A 108 -1.95 11.48 -2.02
C PRO A 108 -1.98 11.93 -0.56
N ALA A 109 -1.26 11.23 0.32
CA ALA A 109 -1.12 11.56 1.74
C ALA A 109 -0.45 12.92 1.99
N ASN A 110 0.43 13.37 1.08
CA ASN A 110 1.15 14.62 1.23
C ASN A 110 0.41 15.84 0.63
N ILE A 111 -0.82 15.69 0.13
CA ILE A 111 -1.61 16.80 -0.44
C ILE A 111 -1.78 17.94 0.56
N ALA A 112 -2.09 17.61 1.83
CA ALA A 112 -2.27 18.62 2.88
C ALA A 112 -0.99 19.43 3.14
N THR A 113 0.17 18.77 3.11
CA THR A 113 1.48 19.40 3.29
C THR A 113 1.80 20.40 2.18
N VAL A 114 1.37 20.10 0.95
CA VAL A 114 1.60 20.98 -0.21
C VAL A 114 0.90 22.31 -0.06
N LEU A 115 -0.26 22.37 0.61
CA LEU A 115 -1.09 23.59 0.72
C LEU A 115 -0.30 24.77 1.32
N ASP A 116 0.55 24.52 2.30
CA ASP A 116 1.39 25.55 2.92
C ASP A 116 2.89 25.34 2.67
N GLY A 117 3.35 24.10 2.50
CA GLY A 117 4.75 23.80 2.27
C GLY A 117 5.29 24.38 0.96
N HIS A 118 4.53 24.30 -0.13
CA HIS A 118 4.94 24.89 -1.40
C HIS A 118 4.91 26.43 -1.40
N PRO A 119 3.90 27.12 -0.85
CA PRO A 119 3.95 28.56 -0.64
C PRO A 119 5.16 29.03 0.19
N LEU A 120 5.55 28.28 1.26
CA LEU A 120 6.80 28.55 2.01
C LEU A 120 8.04 28.47 1.10
N ALA A 121 8.12 27.41 0.27
CA ALA A 121 9.22 27.25 -0.67
C ALA A 121 9.28 28.41 -1.68
N LYS A 122 8.14 28.87 -2.19
CA LYS A 122 8.05 30.05 -3.08
C LYS A 122 8.54 31.35 -2.42
N GLN A 123 8.41 31.44 -1.09
CA GLN A 123 8.93 32.57 -0.31
C GLN A 123 10.44 32.49 -0.01
N GLY A 124 11.16 31.50 -0.59
CA GLY A 124 12.59 31.26 -0.32
C GLY A 124 12.86 30.43 0.95
N ARG A 125 11.82 29.95 1.66
CA ARG A 125 11.88 29.23 2.94
C ARG A 125 11.76 27.70 2.75
N ALA A 126 12.25 27.17 1.63
CA ALA A 126 12.12 25.74 1.31
C ALA A 126 12.83 24.83 2.33
N SER A 127 14.05 25.19 2.77
CA SER A 127 14.80 24.44 3.78
C SER A 127 14.06 24.40 5.12
N GLU A 128 13.45 25.50 5.50
CA GLU A 128 12.66 25.63 6.73
C GLU A 128 11.41 24.74 6.68
N ALA A 129 10.68 24.74 5.56
CA ALA A 129 9.52 23.89 5.35
C ALA A 129 9.87 22.40 5.43
N LEU A 130 11.00 21.98 4.85
CA LEU A 130 11.51 20.60 4.94
C LEU A 130 11.93 20.22 6.35
N HIS A 131 12.56 21.14 7.11
CA HIS A 131 12.87 20.90 8.52
C HIS A 131 11.58 20.70 9.34
N TYR A 132 10.56 21.54 9.16
CA TYR A 132 9.28 21.37 9.85
C TYR A 132 8.64 20.02 9.50
N CYS A 133 8.67 19.65 8.24
CA CYS A 133 8.19 18.37 7.76
C CYS A 133 8.86 17.20 8.50
N PHE A 134 10.18 17.05 8.44
CA PHE A 134 10.85 15.89 9.03
C PHE A 134 10.80 15.84 10.54
N ILE A 135 10.85 16.99 11.24
CA ILE A 135 10.76 17.04 12.70
C ILE A 135 9.36 16.64 13.16
N SER A 136 8.30 17.17 12.54
CA SER A 136 6.93 16.82 12.90
C SER A 136 6.58 15.39 12.51
N SER A 137 7.07 14.89 11.37
CA SER A 137 6.97 13.49 10.95
C SER A 137 7.62 12.55 11.96
N PHE A 138 8.82 12.88 12.46
CA PHE A 138 9.50 12.09 13.48
C PHE A 138 8.69 12.02 14.78
N ILE A 139 8.24 13.16 15.30
CA ILE A 139 7.50 13.20 16.56
C ILE A 139 6.18 12.45 16.43
N GLY A 140 5.42 12.71 15.36
CA GLY A 140 4.17 11.99 15.07
C GLY A 140 4.40 10.49 14.91
N GLY A 141 5.41 10.11 14.12
CA GLY A 141 5.74 8.72 13.86
C GLY A 141 6.16 7.94 15.10
N VAL A 142 6.99 8.53 15.98
CA VAL A 142 7.36 7.90 17.26
C VAL A 142 6.12 7.66 18.12
N ILE A 143 5.23 8.65 18.26
CA ILE A 143 3.98 8.49 19.01
C ILE A 143 3.10 7.41 18.37
N GLY A 144 3.01 7.36 17.04
CA GLY A 144 2.30 6.31 16.34
C GLY A 144 2.83 4.91 16.62
N VAL A 145 4.16 4.72 16.65
CA VAL A 145 4.76 3.42 17.00
C VAL A 145 4.55 3.09 18.48
N VAL A 146 4.60 4.09 19.38
CA VAL A 146 4.26 3.88 20.79
C VAL A 146 2.81 3.40 20.95
N VAL A 147 1.87 3.99 20.20
CA VAL A 147 0.48 3.50 20.16
C VAL A 147 0.41 2.07 19.64
N LEU A 148 1.16 1.73 18.61
CA LEU A 148 1.25 0.35 18.08
C LEU A 148 1.69 -0.62 19.18
N ILE A 149 2.76 -0.31 19.91
CA ILE A 149 3.29 -1.15 21.00
C ILE A 149 2.24 -1.42 22.09
N PHE A 150 1.53 -0.38 22.54
CA PHE A 150 0.59 -0.52 23.64
C PHE A 150 -0.78 -1.07 23.27
N PHE A 151 -1.26 -0.80 22.05
CA PHE A 151 -2.62 -1.21 21.64
C PHE A 151 -2.66 -2.58 20.98
N THR A 152 -1.55 -3.08 20.47
CA THR A 152 -1.55 -4.35 19.73
C THR A 152 -1.76 -5.56 20.63
N PRO A 153 -1.08 -5.72 21.79
CA PRO A 153 -1.27 -6.90 22.63
C PRO A 153 -2.70 -7.07 23.16
N PRO A 154 -3.37 -6.04 23.73
CA PRO A 154 -4.77 -6.20 24.17
C PRO A 154 -5.74 -6.55 23.02
N LEU A 155 -5.48 -6.03 21.82
CA LEU A 155 -6.34 -6.35 20.68
C LEU A 155 -6.06 -7.77 20.15
N ALA A 156 -4.83 -8.26 20.22
CA ALA A 156 -4.48 -9.64 19.88
C ALA A 156 -5.13 -10.64 20.86
N GLU A 157 -5.17 -10.34 22.17
CA GLU A 157 -5.89 -11.15 23.13
C GLU A 157 -7.40 -11.19 22.84
N LEU A 158 -7.99 -10.05 22.47
CA LEU A 158 -9.40 -10.00 22.07
C LEU A 158 -9.67 -10.88 20.83
N ALA A 159 -8.71 -10.98 19.91
CA ALA A 159 -8.84 -11.80 18.71
C ALA A 159 -8.96 -13.31 19.02
N LEU A 160 -8.49 -13.78 20.18
CA LEU A 160 -8.66 -15.17 20.64
C LEU A 160 -10.13 -15.55 20.87
N ALA A 161 -11.00 -14.56 21.09
CA ALA A 161 -12.42 -14.80 21.28
C ALA A 161 -13.21 -15.00 19.97
N PHE A 162 -12.55 -14.84 18.82
CA PHE A 162 -13.20 -14.88 17.51
C PHE A 162 -13.25 -16.31 16.95
N GLY A 163 -14.44 -16.76 16.60
CA GLY A 163 -14.66 -17.98 15.85
C GLY A 163 -14.77 -17.73 14.33
N PRO A 164 -15.12 -18.77 13.54
CA PRO A 164 -15.22 -18.65 12.09
C PRO A 164 -16.20 -17.58 11.61
N ALA A 165 -17.35 -17.41 12.27
CA ALA A 165 -18.31 -16.38 11.88
C ALA A 165 -17.74 -14.96 12.08
N GLU A 166 -17.06 -14.71 13.19
CA GLU A 166 -16.43 -13.44 13.51
C GLU A 166 -15.29 -13.13 12.53
N LEU A 167 -14.42 -14.10 12.24
CA LEU A 167 -13.31 -13.95 11.28
C LEU A 167 -13.82 -13.68 9.85
N PHE A 168 -14.90 -14.33 9.44
CA PHE A 168 -15.59 -14.01 8.19
C PHE A 168 -16.04 -12.54 8.17
N TRP A 169 -16.75 -12.09 9.21
CA TRP A 169 -17.24 -10.72 9.28
C TRP A 169 -16.11 -9.70 9.36
N ILE A 170 -15.00 -10.00 10.05
CA ILE A 170 -13.81 -9.14 10.10
C ILE A 170 -13.25 -8.92 8.69
N ALA A 171 -13.12 -9.98 7.89
CA ALA A 171 -12.67 -9.86 6.51
C ALA A 171 -13.63 -8.99 5.67
N ILE A 172 -14.95 -9.19 5.82
CA ILE A 172 -15.96 -8.39 5.14
C ILE A 172 -15.95 -6.93 5.61
N VAL A 173 -15.79 -6.66 6.92
CA VAL A 173 -15.62 -5.30 7.47
C VAL A 173 -14.40 -4.63 6.83
N GLY A 174 -13.26 -5.33 6.77
CA GLY A 174 -12.04 -4.79 6.16
C GLY A 174 -12.25 -4.33 4.72
N VAL A 175 -12.80 -5.20 3.88
CA VAL A 175 -13.11 -4.88 2.47
C VAL A 175 -14.15 -3.76 2.36
N THR A 176 -15.20 -3.81 3.19
CA THR A 176 -16.30 -2.83 3.16
C THR A 176 -15.84 -1.44 3.58
N VAL A 177 -15.08 -1.33 4.65
CA VAL A 177 -14.63 -0.03 5.17
C VAL A 177 -13.64 0.61 4.19
N ILE A 178 -12.63 -0.14 3.68
CA ILE A 178 -11.72 0.38 2.66
C ILE A 178 -12.45 0.74 1.38
N GLY A 179 -13.42 -0.08 0.95
CA GLY A 179 -14.24 0.19 -0.22
C GLY A 179 -15.09 1.44 -0.09
N SER A 180 -15.66 1.68 1.09
CA SER A 180 -16.56 2.80 1.32
C SER A 180 -15.84 4.12 1.65
N VAL A 181 -14.79 4.08 2.48
CA VAL A 181 -14.09 5.28 2.96
C VAL A 181 -12.91 5.64 2.04
N GLY A 182 -12.17 4.65 1.54
CA GLY A 182 -10.97 4.85 0.74
C GLY A 182 -11.20 5.13 -0.76
N SER A 183 -12.44 5.13 -1.23
CA SER A 183 -12.79 5.28 -2.65
C SER A 183 -13.51 6.59 -2.95
N LYS A 184 -13.33 7.11 -4.18
CA LYS A 184 -14.03 8.33 -4.66
C LYS A 184 -15.55 8.13 -4.80
N SER A 185 -16.00 6.89 -5.01
CA SER A 185 -17.42 6.49 -5.04
C SER A 185 -17.57 5.21 -4.25
N VAL A 186 -18.48 5.22 -3.28
CA VAL A 186 -18.75 4.11 -2.37
C VAL A 186 -19.08 2.82 -3.14
N VAL A 187 -20.00 2.91 -4.09
CA VAL A 187 -20.46 1.74 -4.85
C VAL A 187 -19.34 1.14 -5.71
N LYS A 188 -18.52 1.98 -6.35
CA LYS A 188 -17.38 1.51 -7.14
C LYS A 188 -16.28 0.91 -6.27
N GLY A 189 -16.08 1.45 -5.07
CA GLY A 189 -15.15 0.89 -4.08
C GLY A 189 -15.59 -0.48 -3.58
N LEU A 190 -16.87 -0.63 -3.23
CA LEU A 190 -17.45 -1.92 -2.81
C LEU A 190 -17.41 -2.94 -3.95
N LEU A 191 -17.71 -2.52 -5.19
CA LEU A 191 -17.60 -3.39 -6.36
C LEU A 191 -16.15 -3.83 -6.62
N SER A 192 -15.18 -2.93 -6.44
CA SER A 192 -13.76 -3.30 -6.53
C SER A 192 -13.36 -4.32 -5.47
N GLY A 193 -13.84 -4.16 -4.23
CA GLY A 193 -13.61 -5.11 -3.14
C GLY A 193 -14.24 -6.48 -3.41
N ALA A 194 -15.49 -6.50 -3.86
CA ALA A 194 -16.19 -7.73 -4.23
C ALA A 194 -15.51 -8.44 -5.42
N ALA A 195 -15.02 -7.68 -6.40
CA ALA A 195 -14.22 -8.22 -7.50
C ALA A 195 -12.91 -8.84 -7.01
N GLY A 196 -12.24 -8.20 -6.04
CA GLY A 196 -11.06 -8.77 -5.39
C GLY A 196 -11.34 -10.08 -4.67
N LEU A 197 -12.41 -10.13 -3.87
CA LEU A 197 -12.86 -11.36 -3.21
C LEU A 197 -13.19 -12.46 -4.22
N TRP A 198 -13.80 -12.11 -5.36
CA TRP A 198 -14.09 -13.10 -6.41
C TRP A 198 -12.81 -13.58 -7.12
N ILE A 199 -11.87 -12.70 -7.43
CA ILE A 199 -10.57 -13.05 -8.03
C ILE A 199 -9.80 -14.02 -7.14
N SER A 200 -9.88 -13.89 -5.81
CA SER A 200 -9.22 -14.83 -4.89
C SER A 200 -9.79 -16.26 -4.94
N THR A 201 -10.99 -16.43 -5.46
CA THR A 201 -11.61 -17.76 -5.60
C THR A 201 -11.20 -18.51 -6.88
N ILE A 202 -10.40 -17.88 -7.76
CA ILE A 202 -9.83 -18.52 -8.95
C ILE A 202 -8.76 -19.54 -8.53
N GLY A 203 -8.78 -20.75 -9.10
CA GLY A 203 -7.84 -21.81 -8.79
C GLY A 203 -8.49 -23.00 -8.08
N ILE A 204 -7.71 -23.72 -7.28
CA ILE A 204 -8.18 -24.89 -6.56
C ILE A 204 -8.76 -24.47 -5.22
N SER A 205 -10.00 -24.90 -4.91
CA SER A 205 -10.61 -24.66 -3.60
C SER A 205 -9.81 -25.39 -2.50
N PRO A 206 -9.33 -24.68 -1.45
CA PRO A 206 -8.54 -25.33 -0.40
C PRO A 206 -9.34 -26.33 0.42
N ILE A 207 -10.65 -26.16 0.57
CA ILE A 207 -11.51 -27.05 1.36
C ILE A 207 -12.04 -28.22 0.55
N PHE A 208 -12.44 -27.99 -0.70
CA PHE A 208 -13.11 -29.01 -1.51
C PHE A 208 -12.18 -29.68 -2.54
N GLY A 209 -10.99 -29.13 -2.80
CA GLY A 209 -10.05 -29.63 -3.81
C GLY A 209 -10.53 -29.48 -5.27
N GLU A 210 -11.66 -28.81 -5.51
CA GLU A 210 -12.22 -28.61 -6.85
C GLU A 210 -11.57 -27.39 -7.55
N ALA A 211 -11.25 -27.54 -8.84
CA ALA A 211 -10.75 -26.44 -9.66
C ALA A 211 -11.89 -25.50 -10.07
N ARG A 212 -11.70 -24.19 -9.86
CA ARG A 212 -12.69 -23.16 -10.12
C ARG A 212 -12.14 -22.11 -11.06
N PHE A 213 -12.89 -21.79 -12.12
CA PHE A 213 -12.53 -20.72 -13.07
C PHE A 213 -11.17 -20.88 -13.72
N VAL A 214 -10.66 -22.10 -13.81
CA VAL A 214 -9.41 -22.45 -14.47
C VAL A 214 -9.66 -22.55 -15.97
N PHE A 215 -9.50 -21.42 -16.67
CA PHE A 215 -9.68 -21.31 -18.11
C PHE A 215 -8.37 -21.44 -18.88
N SER A 216 -7.24 -21.55 -18.19
CA SER A 216 -5.90 -21.75 -18.74
C SER A 216 -5.00 -22.40 -17.69
N ASP A 217 -4.02 -23.18 -18.12
CA ASP A 217 -3.00 -23.78 -17.25
C ASP A 217 -2.25 -22.73 -16.42
N HIS A 218 -2.18 -21.50 -16.94
CA HIS A 218 -1.55 -20.36 -16.28
C HIS A 218 -2.24 -19.90 -14.98
N VAL A 219 -3.50 -20.26 -14.75
CA VAL A 219 -4.28 -19.86 -13.55
C VAL A 219 -4.70 -21.04 -12.70
N THR A 220 -4.16 -22.24 -12.94
CA THR A 220 -4.44 -23.45 -12.16
C THR A 220 -4.05 -23.28 -10.69
N GLY A 221 -2.91 -22.63 -10.43
CA GLY A 221 -2.44 -22.29 -9.07
C GLY A 221 -3.17 -21.11 -8.43
N GLY A 222 -4.18 -20.54 -9.09
CA GLY A 222 -4.88 -19.34 -8.64
C GLY A 222 -4.13 -18.05 -8.98
N VAL A 223 -4.59 -16.94 -8.39
CA VAL A 223 -3.97 -15.62 -8.54
C VAL A 223 -3.03 -15.36 -7.37
N HIS A 224 -1.74 -15.37 -7.65
CA HIS A 224 -0.75 -15.11 -6.60
C HIS A 224 -0.89 -13.67 -6.06
N VAL A 225 -0.97 -13.53 -4.74
CA VAL A 225 -1.24 -12.25 -4.06
C VAL A 225 -0.25 -11.15 -4.48
N VAL A 226 1.05 -11.47 -4.58
CA VAL A 226 2.06 -10.45 -4.92
C VAL A 226 1.99 -10.04 -6.38
N ALA A 227 1.71 -10.96 -7.29
CA ALA A 227 1.47 -10.63 -8.70
C ALA A 227 0.30 -9.64 -8.82
N ALA A 228 -0.79 -9.89 -8.06
CA ALA A 228 -1.93 -8.98 -8.00
C ALA A 228 -1.55 -7.63 -7.37
N LEU A 229 -0.79 -7.61 -6.27
CA LEU A 229 -0.33 -6.38 -5.60
C LEU A 229 0.49 -5.49 -6.54
N ILE A 230 1.53 -6.07 -7.15
CA ILE A 230 2.40 -5.34 -8.09
C ILE A 230 1.58 -4.88 -9.30
N GLY A 231 0.74 -5.76 -9.85
CA GLY A 231 -0.13 -5.43 -10.98
C GLY A 231 -1.06 -4.26 -10.68
N LEU A 232 -1.84 -4.36 -9.61
CA LEU A 232 -2.86 -3.37 -9.28
C LEU A 232 -2.32 -2.02 -8.82
N PHE A 233 -1.12 -1.96 -8.25
CA PHE A 233 -0.53 -0.71 -7.78
C PHE A 233 0.59 -0.15 -8.68
N ALA A 234 1.53 -1.00 -9.15
CA ALA A 234 2.67 -0.50 -9.90
C ALA A 234 2.33 -0.21 -11.38
N ILE A 235 1.61 -1.08 -12.06
CA ILE A 235 1.32 -0.91 -13.50
C ILE A 235 0.46 0.34 -13.79
N PRO A 236 -0.64 0.64 -13.06
CA PRO A 236 -1.37 1.90 -13.25
C PRO A 236 -0.50 3.13 -13.06
N GLN A 237 0.44 3.08 -12.11
CA GLN A 237 1.37 4.17 -11.84
C GLN A 237 2.39 4.35 -12.98
N VAL A 238 2.88 3.25 -13.58
CA VAL A 238 3.73 3.32 -14.79
C VAL A 238 3.02 4.11 -15.89
N PHE A 239 1.76 3.79 -16.19
CA PHE A 239 0.99 4.52 -17.19
C PHE A 239 0.81 5.99 -16.82
N GLN A 240 0.58 6.31 -15.55
CA GLN A 240 0.46 7.69 -15.10
C GLN A 240 1.79 8.46 -15.27
N LEU A 241 2.93 7.85 -14.92
CA LEU A 241 4.26 8.42 -15.13
C LEU A 241 4.54 8.68 -16.62
N LEU A 242 4.10 7.78 -17.52
CA LEU A 242 4.25 7.95 -18.96
C LEU A 242 3.41 9.11 -19.51
N VAL A 243 2.19 9.30 -19.00
CA VAL A 243 1.32 10.42 -19.38
C VAL A 243 1.93 11.76 -18.96
N THR A 244 2.46 11.84 -17.72
CA THR A 244 3.08 13.07 -17.19
C THR A 244 4.48 13.32 -17.74
N ALA A 245 5.14 12.33 -18.33
CA ALA A 245 6.51 12.46 -18.84
C ALA A 245 6.68 13.53 -19.94
N ARG A 246 5.61 13.88 -20.65
CA ARG A 246 5.61 14.95 -21.68
C ARG A 246 5.28 16.34 -21.15
N GLU A 247 4.83 16.45 -19.91
CA GLU A 247 4.57 17.74 -19.29
C GLU A 247 5.92 18.37 -18.91
N LYS A 248 6.18 19.58 -19.42
CA LYS A 248 7.40 20.30 -19.05
C LYS A 248 7.36 20.59 -17.55
N ASN A 249 8.23 19.95 -16.78
CA ASN A 249 8.50 20.35 -15.42
C ASN A 249 9.12 21.77 -15.44
N THR A 250 8.27 22.78 -15.27
CA THR A 250 8.69 24.17 -15.11
C THR A 250 9.01 24.50 -13.66
N GLY A 251 9.38 23.50 -12.86
CA GLY A 251 9.77 23.71 -11.48
C GLY A 251 10.98 24.63 -11.39
N SER A 252 10.83 25.80 -10.80
CA SER A 252 11.94 26.66 -10.48
C SER A 252 12.81 26.01 -9.40
N LEU A 253 14.10 25.96 -9.62
CA LEU A 253 15.07 25.60 -8.58
C LEU A 253 15.03 26.66 -7.48
N TYR A 254 14.44 26.32 -6.35
CA TYR A 254 14.52 27.19 -5.18
C TYR A 254 15.90 27.09 -4.56
N SER A 255 16.52 28.24 -4.26
CA SER A 255 17.77 28.25 -3.48
C SER A 255 17.43 27.73 -2.07
N LEU A 256 18.10 26.68 -1.67
CA LEU A 256 18.00 26.18 -0.29
C LEU A 256 18.90 27.08 0.57
N GLU A 257 18.36 28.21 1.02
CA GLU A 257 19.06 29.03 2.03
C GLU A 257 19.21 28.21 3.31
N SER A 258 20.41 28.26 3.89
CA SER A 258 20.74 27.50 5.09
C SER A 258 19.98 28.07 6.29
N HIS A 259 18.90 27.40 6.69
CA HIS A 259 18.22 27.70 7.95
C HIS A 259 18.82 26.87 9.10
N ARG A 260 18.92 27.47 10.29
CA ARG A 260 19.48 26.77 11.45
C ARG A 260 18.51 25.70 11.96
N LEU A 261 18.94 24.45 11.99
CA LEU A 261 18.11 23.32 12.43
C LEU A 261 17.53 23.51 13.84
N ILE A 262 18.33 24.08 14.75
CA ILE A 262 17.92 24.30 16.14
C ILE A 262 16.71 25.25 16.24
N ASP A 263 16.62 26.24 15.35
CA ASP A 263 15.50 27.18 15.34
C ASP A 263 14.21 26.49 14.86
N SER A 264 14.34 25.58 13.87
CA SER A 264 13.22 24.76 13.41
C SER A 264 12.75 23.78 14.48
N ILE A 265 13.64 23.12 15.22
CA ILE A 265 13.29 22.27 16.35
C ILE A 265 12.54 23.07 17.42
N ARG A 266 13.11 24.22 17.81
CA ARG A 266 12.47 25.09 18.82
C ARG A 266 11.10 25.59 18.35
N TYR A 267 10.96 25.90 17.08
CA TYR A 267 9.66 26.33 16.51
C TYR A 267 8.64 25.20 16.58
N ASN A 268 8.96 23.99 16.11
CA ASN A 268 8.07 22.83 16.16
C ASN A 268 7.58 22.54 17.59
N LEU A 269 8.49 22.53 18.57
CA LEU A 269 8.15 22.26 19.97
C LEU A 269 7.28 23.38 20.58
N ARG A 270 7.44 24.63 20.15
CA ARG A 270 6.58 25.75 20.58
C ARG A 270 5.17 25.67 19.97
N ARG A 271 5.03 25.06 18.79
CA ARG A 271 3.74 24.85 18.11
C ARG A 271 3.06 23.56 18.55
N PHE A 272 3.12 23.30 19.88
CA PHE A 272 2.59 22.06 20.47
C PHE A 272 1.12 21.79 20.10
N LYS A 273 0.28 22.82 19.96
CA LYS A 273 -1.14 22.66 19.56
C LYS A 273 -1.25 22.02 18.16
N ALA A 274 -0.52 22.54 17.18
CA ALA A 274 -0.54 21.99 15.81
C ALA A 274 0.00 20.57 15.78
N LEU A 275 1.10 20.32 16.50
CA LEU A 275 1.70 19.00 16.61
C LEU A 275 0.78 17.96 17.29
N ALA A 276 0.16 18.35 18.42
CA ALA A 276 -0.75 17.47 19.16
C ALA A 276 -2.02 17.16 18.37
N VAL A 277 -2.67 18.17 17.79
CA VAL A 277 -3.88 17.98 16.96
C VAL A 277 -3.56 17.11 15.74
N GLY A 278 -2.41 17.34 15.09
CA GLY A 278 -1.94 16.51 13.99
C GLY A 278 -1.74 15.06 14.42
N THR A 279 -0.94 14.84 15.44
CA THR A 279 -0.61 13.49 15.95
C THR A 279 -1.86 12.73 16.38
N VAL A 280 -2.75 13.35 17.17
CA VAL A 280 -3.99 12.70 17.62
C VAL A 280 -4.90 12.36 16.44
N SER A 281 -5.04 13.28 15.48
CA SER A 281 -5.80 13.02 14.25
C SER A 281 -5.21 11.84 13.47
N GLY A 282 -3.87 11.77 13.36
CA GLY A 282 -3.17 10.67 12.70
C GLY A 282 -3.41 9.33 13.40
N VAL A 283 -3.29 9.28 14.71
CA VAL A 283 -3.55 8.07 15.51
C VAL A 283 -4.99 7.58 15.31
N ILE A 284 -5.98 8.46 15.47
CA ILE A 284 -7.39 8.09 15.33
C ILE A 284 -7.68 7.57 13.92
N VAL A 285 -7.24 8.30 12.89
CA VAL A 285 -7.47 7.93 11.49
C VAL A 285 -6.71 6.64 11.13
N GLY A 286 -5.51 6.44 11.70
CA GLY A 286 -4.70 5.25 11.45
C GLY A 286 -5.37 3.96 11.92
N ILE A 287 -6.05 3.96 13.06
CA ILE A 287 -6.79 2.78 13.57
C ILE A 287 -8.02 2.48 12.69
N ILE A 288 -8.59 3.50 12.02
CA ILE A 288 -9.77 3.31 11.16
C ILE A 288 -9.33 2.61 9.87
N PRO A 289 -9.85 1.39 9.59
CA PRO A 289 -9.47 0.67 8.37
C PRO A 289 -9.67 1.51 7.11
N GLY A 290 -8.68 1.52 6.23
CA GLY A 290 -8.76 2.13 4.90
C GLY A 290 -8.71 3.66 4.82
N ALA A 291 -8.72 4.38 5.94
CA ALA A 291 -8.70 5.83 5.94
C ALA A 291 -7.36 6.41 5.40
N GLY A 292 -6.25 5.84 5.85
CA GLY A 292 -4.90 6.18 5.36
C GLY A 292 -4.44 7.61 5.61
N GLY A 293 -3.18 7.90 5.24
CA GLY A 293 -2.55 9.20 5.49
C GLY A 293 -3.17 10.39 4.79
N GLN A 294 -3.82 10.17 3.63
CA GLN A 294 -4.50 11.25 2.90
C GLN A 294 -5.60 11.90 3.75
N ILE A 295 -6.42 11.08 4.39
CA ILE A 295 -7.50 11.57 5.26
C ILE A 295 -6.91 12.16 6.54
N ALA A 296 -5.92 11.49 7.14
CA ALA A 296 -5.27 11.95 8.36
C ALA A 296 -4.68 13.36 8.20
N GLY A 297 -3.89 13.59 7.17
CA GLY A 297 -3.26 14.89 6.90
C GLY A 297 -4.27 16.00 6.64
N LEU A 298 -5.31 15.74 5.82
CA LEU A 298 -6.35 16.75 5.52
C LEU A 298 -7.21 17.08 6.74
N VAL A 299 -7.59 16.08 7.53
CA VAL A 299 -8.35 16.29 8.78
C VAL A 299 -7.53 17.13 9.76
N ALA A 300 -6.26 16.78 9.96
CA ALA A 300 -5.37 17.51 10.85
C ALA A 300 -5.20 18.97 10.43
N TYR A 301 -4.96 19.20 9.14
CA TYR A 301 -4.84 20.53 8.56
C TYR A 301 -6.10 21.38 8.78
N ASP A 302 -7.29 20.82 8.50
CA ASP A 302 -8.57 21.52 8.68
C ASP A 302 -8.85 21.84 10.15
N GLN A 303 -8.55 20.90 11.06
CA GLN A 303 -8.72 21.13 12.50
C GLN A 303 -7.78 22.23 13.03
N VAL A 304 -6.49 22.17 12.67
CA VAL A 304 -5.53 23.20 13.13
C VAL A 304 -5.91 24.57 12.56
N ARG A 305 -6.34 24.63 11.29
CA ARG A 305 -6.85 25.87 10.70
C ARG A 305 -8.05 26.44 11.48
N LYS A 306 -9.01 25.59 11.89
CA LYS A 306 -10.19 26.01 12.66
C LYS A 306 -9.85 26.48 14.08
N PHE A 307 -8.81 25.91 14.69
CA PHE A 307 -8.35 26.28 16.03
C PHE A 307 -7.30 27.40 16.02
N SER A 308 -6.92 27.90 14.85
CA SER A 308 -5.97 29.01 14.71
C SER A 308 -6.64 30.36 14.97
N ASP A 309 -5.90 31.28 15.58
CA ASP A 309 -6.31 32.68 15.77
C ASP A 309 -6.43 33.43 14.44
N ASP A 310 -5.71 32.96 13.37
CA ASP A 310 -5.73 33.55 12.02
C ASP A 310 -5.86 32.46 10.94
N PRO A 311 -7.10 31.98 10.68
CA PRO A 311 -7.34 30.93 9.68
C PRO A 311 -7.00 31.32 8.24
N ASP A 312 -6.93 32.63 7.95
CA ASP A 312 -6.68 33.15 6.59
C ASP A 312 -5.21 33.09 6.17
N ARG A 313 -4.31 32.79 7.10
CA ARG A 313 -2.88 32.54 6.79
C ARG A 313 -2.65 31.16 6.17
N PHE A 314 -3.54 30.21 6.42
CA PHE A 314 -3.45 28.86 5.86
C PHE A 314 -3.66 28.89 4.34
N GLY A 315 -2.87 28.08 3.62
CA GLY A 315 -2.77 28.09 2.16
C GLY A 315 -1.83 29.17 1.61
N LYS A 316 -1.19 29.98 2.48
CA LYS A 316 -0.27 31.07 2.12
C LYS A 316 1.15 30.87 2.67
N GLY A 317 1.45 29.70 3.20
CA GLY A 317 2.75 29.36 3.80
C GLY A 317 2.74 29.43 5.33
N GLU A 318 1.67 28.98 5.98
CA GLU A 318 1.61 28.87 7.44
C GLU A 318 2.32 27.57 7.90
N PRO A 319 3.40 27.67 8.70
CA PRO A 319 4.13 26.48 9.15
C PRO A 319 3.28 25.48 9.93
N ASP A 320 2.28 25.94 10.69
CA ASP A 320 1.39 25.08 11.46
C ASP A 320 0.60 24.11 10.57
N GLY A 321 0.31 24.51 9.31
CA GLY A 321 -0.32 23.66 8.31
C GLY A 321 0.57 22.48 7.92
N VAL A 322 1.88 22.71 7.73
CA VAL A 322 2.88 21.68 7.43
C VAL A 322 3.07 20.75 8.64
N ILE A 323 3.23 21.34 9.84
CA ILE A 323 3.45 20.60 11.10
C ILE A 323 2.28 19.65 11.37
N ALA A 324 1.05 20.13 11.28
CA ALA A 324 -0.14 19.32 11.51
C ALA A 324 -0.31 18.20 10.49
N ALA A 325 -0.15 18.51 9.20
CA ALA A 325 -0.30 17.54 8.13
C ALA A 325 0.73 16.41 8.23
N GLU A 326 2.00 16.75 8.47
CA GLU A 326 3.08 15.76 8.50
C GLU A 326 3.13 14.95 9.80
N SER A 327 2.84 15.58 10.95
CA SER A 327 2.70 14.82 12.19
C SER A 327 1.55 13.82 12.09
N ALA A 328 0.42 14.18 11.48
CA ALA A 328 -0.69 13.27 11.29
C ALA A 328 -0.36 12.13 10.30
N ASN A 329 0.28 12.48 9.19
CA ASN A 329 0.62 11.52 8.14
C ASN A 329 1.55 10.40 8.64
N ASN A 330 2.53 10.75 9.49
CA ASN A 330 3.45 9.77 10.06
C ASN A 330 2.90 9.12 11.35
N ALA A 331 2.13 9.85 12.16
CA ALA A 331 1.49 9.29 13.35
C ALA A 331 0.48 8.18 13.01
N MET A 332 -0.09 8.15 11.80
CA MET A 332 -1.02 7.10 11.41
C MET A 332 -0.33 5.79 10.98
N VAL A 333 0.98 5.80 10.69
CA VAL A 333 1.69 4.61 10.19
C VAL A 333 1.61 3.47 11.21
N GLY A 334 2.05 3.69 12.46
CA GLY A 334 1.97 2.69 13.53
C GLY A 334 0.53 2.21 13.78
N PRO A 335 -0.42 3.10 14.11
CA PRO A 335 -1.80 2.73 14.35
C PRO A 335 -2.48 1.98 13.20
N SER A 336 -2.07 2.21 11.93
CA SER A 336 -2.59 1.46 10.79
C SER A 336 -2.17 -0.02 10.77
N LEU A 337 -1.13 -0.36 11.52
CA LEU A 337 -0.63 -1.72 11.69
C LEU A 337 -1.29 -2.45 12.87
N VAL A 338 -1.93 -1.74 13.81
CA VAL A 338 -2.61 -2.37 14.95
C VAL A 338 -3.67 -3.37 14.48
N PRO A 339 -4.72 -2.97 13.74
CA PRO A 339 -5.71 -3.91 13.26
C PRO A 339 -5.16 -4.87 12.19
N LEU A 340 -4.10 -4.49 11.48
CA LEU A 340 -3.42 -5.36 10.53
C LEU A 340 -2.81 -6.58 11.21
N LEU A 341 -1.96 -6.36 12.22
CA LEU A 341 -1.22 -7.43 12.89
C LEU A 341 -2.12 -8.31 13.75
N THR A 342 -3.20 -7.76 14.29
CA THR A 342 -4.10 -8.47 15.21
C THR A 342 -5.27 -9.15 14.51
N LEU A 343 -5.87 -8.51 13.51
CA LEU A 343 -7.11 -8.94 12.87
C LEU A 343 -6.98 -9.16 11.35
N GLY A 344 -5.81 -8.86 10.77
CA GLY A 344 -5.62 -8.90 9.32
C GLY A 344 -6.31 -7.76 8.55
N VAL A 345 -6.80 -6.74 9.24
CA VAL A 345 -7.52 -5.61 8.61
C VAL A 345 -6.63 -4.37 8.54
N PRO A 346 -6.07 -4.03 7.37
CA PRO A 346 -5.13 -2.92 7.26
C PRO A 346 -5.81 -1.55 7.43
N GLY A 347 -5.18 -0.64 8.18
CA GLY A 347 -5.64 0.74 8.36
C GLY A 347 -5.34 1.65 7.15
N SER A 348 -4.52 1.20 6.21
CA SER A 348 -4.15 1.99 5.02
C SER A 348 -3.86 1.10 3.82
N PRO A 349 -3.89 1.65 2.57
CA PRO A 349 -3.48 0.91 1.37
C PRO A 349 -2.06 0.35 1.44
N THR A 350 -1.13 1.07 2.06
CA THR A 350 0.25 0.60 2.23
C THR A 350 0.35 -0.52 3.26
N ALA A 351 -0.41 -0.43 4.34
CA ALA A 351 -0.55 -1.53 5.29
C ALA A 351 -1.15 -2.79 4.64
N ALA A 352 -2.08 -2.63 3.68
CA ALA A 352 -2.61 -3.76 2.92
C ALA A 352 -1.52 -4.46 2.07
N VAL A 353 -0.61 -3.69 1.48
CA VAL A 353 0.55 -4.27 0.77
C VAL A 353 1.51 -4.97 1.75
N LEU A 354 1.74 -4.39 2.92
CA LEU A 354 2.56 -5.00 3.96
C LEU A 354 1.97 -6.34 4.44
N LEU A 355 0.63 -6.46 4.49
CA LEU A 355 -0.04 -7.74 4.76
C LEU A 355 0.38 -8.82 3.76
N GLY A 356 0.45 -8.47 2.47
CA GLY A 356 0.99 -9.39 1.46
C GLY A 356 2.44 -9.81 1.75
N GLY A 357 3.27 -8.89 2.24
CA GLY A 357 4.64 -9.19 2.68
C GLY A 357 4.69 -10.13 3.91
N LEU A 358 3.77 -9.97 4.87
CA LEU A 358 3.62 -10.88 6.00
C LEU A 358 3.26 -12.30 5.52
N LEU A 359 2.23 -12.43 4.70
CA LEU A 359 1.72 -13.72 4.23
C LEU A 359 2.76 -14.51 3.42
N ILE A 360 3.57 -13.83 2.60
CA ILE A 360 4.66 -14.47 1.84
C ILE A 360 5.74 -15.03 2.76
N ASN A 361 6.01 -14.34 3.86
CA ASN A 361 6.95 -14.79 4.87
C ASN A 361 6.34 -15.87 5.81
N GLY A 362 5.12 -16.38 5.50
CA GLY A 362 4.43 -17.39 6.29
C GLY A 362 3.86 -16.88 7.62
N LEU A 363 3.75 -15.57 7.76
CA LEU A 363 3.27 -14.90 8.97
C LEU A 363 1.81 -14.47 8.78
N PHE A 364 0.92 -15.10 9.51
CA PHE A 364 -0.51 -14.80 9.47
C PHE A 364 -0.88 -13.81 10.58
N PRO A 365 -1.65 -12.75 10.27
CA PRO A 365 -2.16 -11.85 11.30
C PRO A 365 -2.99 -12.60 12.34
N GLY A 366 -2.82 -12.19 13.59
CA GLY A 366 -3.54 -12.82 14.69
C GLY A 366 -2.67 -13.00 15.94
N PRO A 367 -3.20 -13.69 16.96
CA PRO A 367 -2.50 -13.92 18.23
C PRO A 367 -1.16 -14.66 18.07
N ASP A 368 -1.03 -15.53 17.06
CA ASP A 368 0.19 -16.30 16.80
C ASP A 368 1.40 -15.41 16.50
N LEU A 369 1.19 -14.21 15.94
CA LEU A 369 2.26 -13.23 15.75
C LEU A 369 2.90 -12.80 17.09
N PHE A 370 2.15 -12.81 18.18
CA PHE A 370 2.59 -12.33 19.49
C PHE A 370 2.98 -13.45 20.45
N THR A 371 2.75 -14.71 20.05
CA THR A 371 3.08 -15.92 20.81
C THR A 371 4.13 -16.75 20.10
N VAL A 372 3.77 -17.39 19.00
CA VAL A 372 4.66 -18.29 18.22
C VAL A 372 5.76 -17.51 17.47
N HIS A 373 5.40 -16.35 16.90
CA HIS A 373 6.29 -15.49 16.10
C HIS A 373 6.65 -14.19 16.83
N ALA A 374 6.61 -14.17 18.18
CA ALA A 374 6.82 -12.99 19.00
C ALA A 374 8.13 -12.26 18.68
N GLN A 375 9.24 -13.00 18.53
CA GLN A 375 10.55 -12.43 18.18
C GLN A 375 10.50 -11.62 16.89
N VAL A 376 9.96 -12.20 15.81
CA VAL A 376 9.86 -11.53 14.52
C VAL A 376 9.00 -10.26 14.62
N THR A 377 7.85 -10.38 15.29
CA THR A 377 6.88 -9.28 15.44
C THR A 377 7.45 -8.12 16.25
N TRP A 378 8.07 -8.39 17.38
CA TRP A 378 8.65 -7.35 18.23
C TRP A 378 9.91 -6.73 17.62
N THR A 379 10.75 -7.52 16.92
CA THR A 379 11.87 -7.01 16.13
C THR A 379 11.36 -6.04 15.05
N PHE A 380 10.30 -6.40 14.33
CA PHE A 380 9.66 -5.53 13.36
C PHE A 380 9.13 -4.24 14.00
N ILE A 381 8.34 -4.33 15.09
CA ILE A 381 7.78 -3.15 15.77
C ILE A 381 8.89 -2.25 16.33
N GLY A 382 9.90 -2.84 16.98
CA GLY A 382 11.06 -2.10 17.50
C GLY A 382 11.87 -1.41 16.41
N SER A 383 12.01 -2.06 15.27
CA SER A 383 12.71 -1.48 14.11
C SER A 383 12.04 -0.21 13.57
N LEU A 384 10.71 -0.11 13.67
CA LEU A 384 9.98 1.10 13.27
C LEU A 384 10.38 2.32 14.10
N LEU A 385 10.70 2.18 15.40
CA LEU A 385 11.20 3.29 16.23
C LEU A 385 12.55 3.79 15.72
N ILE A 386 13.47 2.87 15.41
CA ILE A 386 14.79 3.22 14.88
C ILE A 386 14.63 3.84 13.48
N ALA A 387 13.74 3.28 12.65
CA ALA A 387 13.44 3.82 11.33
C ALA A 387 12.94 5.28 11.40
N GLN A 388 12.15 5.67 12.43
CA GLN A 388 11.75 7.07 12.64
C GLN A 388 12.98 7.97 12.87
N GLY A 389 13.92 7.52 13.71
CA GLY A 389 15.16 8.26 13.96
C GLY A 389 16.04 8.39 12.72
N LEU A 390 16.22 7.28 11.99
CA LEU A 390 16.95 7.27 10.73
C LEU A 390 16.28 8.16 9.67
N MET A 391 14.96 8.13 9.57
CA MET A 391 14.16 8.97 8.67
C MET A 391 14.39 10.46 8.96
N LEU A 392 14.43 10.85 10.24
CA LEU A 392 14.77 12.24 10.61
C LEU A 392 16.19 12.62 10.17
N VAL A 393 17.19 11.80 10.52
CA VAL A 393 18.60 12.11 10.25
C VAL A 393 18.88 12.13 8.74
N LEU A 394 18.46 11.08 8.03
CA LEU A 394 18.68 10.96 6.58
C LEU A 394 17.81 11.97 5.81
N GLY A 395 16.57 12.23 6.27
CA GLY A 395 15.67 13.21 5.67
C GLY A 395 16.21 14.63 5.77
N LEU A 396 16.72 15.04 6.94
CA LEU A 396 17.38 16.33 7.12
C LEU A 396 18.67 16.43 6.28
N GLY A 397 19.44 15.35 6.16
CA GLY A 397 20.60 15.26 5.26
C GLY A 397 20.19 15.42 3.79
N LEU A 398 19.16 14.70 3.38
CA LEU A 398 18.64 14.73 2.01
C LEU A 398 17.99 16.08 1.66
N SER A 399 17.40 16.79 2.64
CA SER A 399 16.77 18.09 2.42
C SER A 399 17.71 19.12 1.80
N ARG A 400 19.01 19.03 2.07
CA ARG A 400 20.04 19.92 1.52
C ARG A 400 20.40 19.64 0.05
N THR A 401 20.22 18.39 -0.40
CA THR A 401 20.61 17.93 -1.74
C THR A 401 19.43 17.57 -2.63
N SER A 402 18.24 17.39 -2.04
CA SER A 402 17.04 16.86 -2.72
C SER A 402 16.59 17.74 -3.90
N SER A 403 16.68 19.06 -3.79
CA SER A 403 16.30 19.96 -4.89
C SER A 403 17.11 19.69 -6.17
N TYR A 404 18.36 19.24 -6.00
CA TYR A 404 19.22 18.92 -7.13
C TYR A 404 18.91 17.58 -7.79
N TRP A 405 18.64 16.53 -6.99
CA TRP A 405 18.46 15.16 -7.48
C TRP A 405 17.02 14.85 -7.89
N VAL A 406 16.06 15.19 -7.05
CA VAL A 406 14.63 14.88 -7.27
C VAL A 406 14.10 15.52 -8.55
N MET A 407 14.52 16.72 -8.89
CA MET A 407 14.08 17.42 -10.08
C MET A 407 14.76 16.97 -11.38
N ARG A 408 15.83 16.20 -11.31
CA ARG A 408 16.60 15.78 -12.48
C ARG A 408 16.28 14.40 -13.01
N VAL A 409 15.58 13.56 -12.25
CA VAL A 409 15.18 12.25 -12.74
C VAL A 409 13.90 12.37 -13.56
N PRO A 410 13.97 12.22 -14.89
CA PRO A 410 12.77 12.32 -15.73
C PRO A 410 11.81 11.15 -15.47
N SER A 411 10.49 11.43 -15.50
CA SER A 411 9.44 10.44 -15.22
C SER A 411 9.50 9.21 -16.14
N HIS A 412 9.98 9.34 -17.37
CA HIS A 412 10.11 8.21 -18.30
C HIS A 412 11.18 7.19 -17.88
N TYR A 413 12.28 7.61 -17.24
CA TYR A 413 13.24 6.67 -16.65
C TYR A 413 12.65 5.93 -15.47
N MET A 414 11.86 6.63 -14.65
CA MET A 414 11.16 6.00 -13.51
C MET A 414 10.13 4.97 -14.00
N ALA A 415 9.33 5.33 -15.02
CA ALA A 415 8.38 4.40 -15.60
C ALA A 415 9.05 3.14 -16.15
N ALA A 416 10.19 3.30 -16.85
CA ALA A 416 10.96 2.17 -17.38
C ALA A 416 11.54 1.30 -16.25
N ALA A 417 12.13 1.92 -15.23
CA ALA A 417 12.70 1.21 -14.08
C ALA A 417 11.63 0.41 -13.32
N VAL A 418 10.49 1.04 -13.03
CA VAL A 418 9.36 0.38 -12.35
C VAL A 418 8.83 -0.79 -13.16
N THR A 419 8.73 -0.66 -14.50
CA THR A 419 8.28 -1.76 -15.36
C THR A 419 9.20 -2.97 -15.25
N VAL A 420 10.52 -2.75 -15.33
CA VAL A 420 11.51 -3.84 -15.22
C VAL A 420 11.48 -4.47 -13.82
N LEU A 421 11.44 -3.65 -12.76
CA LEU A 421 11.37 -4.15 -11.37
C LEU A 421 10.07 -4.90 -11.10
N ALA A 422 8.93 -4.45 -11.66
CA ALA A 422 7.66 -5.14 -11.53
C ALA A 422 7.70 -6.53 -12.17
N VAL A 423 8.29 -6.66 -13.35
CA VAL A 423 8.40 -7.94 -14.07
C VAL A 423 9.32 -8.90 -13.32
N ILE A 424 10.55 -8.47 -12.96
CA ILE A 424 11.47 -9.34 -12.23
C ILE A 424 10.95 -9.70 -10.85
N GLY A 425 10.38 -8.72 -10.15
CA GLY A 425 9.82 -8.91 -8.82
C GLY A 425 8.68 -9.92 -8.81
N THR A 426 7.78 -9.85 -9.80
CA THR A 426 6.70 -10.83 -9.91
C THR A 426 7.22 -12.21 -10.31
N TYR A 427 8.15 -12.28 -11.25
CA TYR A 427 8.73 -13.54 -11.71
C TYR A 427 9.50 -14.28 -10.60
N SER A 428 10.28 -13.54 -9.81
CA SER A 428 11.20 -14.10 -8.81
C SER A 428 10.51 -14.88 -7.68
N ILE A 429 9.21 -14.67 -7.47
CA ILE A 429 8.49 -15.29 -6.36
C ILE A 429 8.28 -16.79 -6.57
N GLN A 430 7.80 -17.17 -7.75
CA GLN A 430 7.53 -18.56 -8.11
C GLN A 430 8.27 -19.03 -9.38
N ASN A 431 9.15 -18.19 -9.92
CA ASN A 431 9.80 -18.40 -11.21
C ASN A 431 8.78 -18.69 -12.33
N SER A 432 7.62 -18.01 -12.26
CA SER A 432 6.44 -18.24 -13.09
C SER A 432 6.20 -17.08 -14.04
N TYR A 433 6.23 -17.36 -15.34
CA TYR A 433 5.80 -16.40 -16.37
C TYR A 433 4.29 -16.11 -16.30
N SER A 434 3.51 -17.09 -15.84
CA SER A 434 2.07 -16.93 -15.64
C SER A 434 1.74 -15.80 -14.66
N ASP A 435 2.51 -15.66 -13.58
CA ASP A 435 2.33 -14.59 -12.60
C ASP A 435 2.59 -13.21 -13.22
N VAL A 436 3.57 -13.12 -14.13
CA VAL A 436 3.85 -11.87 -14.87
C VAL A 436 2.68 -11.51 -15.79
N LEU A 437 2.05 -12.48 -16.45
CA LEU A 437 0.86 -12.25 -17.26
C LEU A 437 -0.34 -11.81 -16.41
N VAL A 438 -0.55 -12.47 -15.26
CA VAL A 438 -1.58 -12.09 -14.29
C VAL A 438 -1.36 -10.65 -13.79
N MET A 439 -0.14 -10.32 -13.39
CA MET A 439 0.26 -8.96 -12.98
C MET A 439 -0.06 -7.93 -14.07
N ALA A 440 0.35 -8.20 -15.30
CA ALA A 440 0.16 -7.27 -16.42
C ALA A 440 -1.34 -7.09 -16.76
N THR A 441 -2.11 -8.19 -16.74
CA THR A 441 -3.55 -8.18 -17.02
C THR A 441 -4.32 -7.42 -15.95
N LEU A 442 -4.11 -7.74 -14.68
CA LEU A 442 -4.75 -7.04 -13.56
C LEU A 442 -4.35 -5.56 -13.54
N GLY A 443 -3.08 -5.26 -13.83
CA GLY A 443 -2.59 -3.89 -13.90
C GLY A 443 -3.22 -3.08 -15.03
N ALA A 444 -3.34 -3.65 -16.22
CA ALA A 444 -4.01 -3.01 -17.36
C ALA A 444 -5.51 -2.77 -17.07
N LEU A 445 -6.20 -3.79 -16.53
CA LEU A 445 -7.60 -3.67 -16.12
C LEU A 445 -7.78 -2.58 -15.05
N MET A 446 -6.90 -2.54 -14.05
CA MET A 446 -6.97 -1.53 -13.00
C MET A 446 -6.66 -0.12 -13.51
N TYR A 447 -5.71 0.02 -14.45
CA TYR A 447 -5.45 1.30 -15.08
C TYR A 447 -6.67 1.86 -15.80
N VAL A 448 -7.36 1.02 -16.58
CA VAL A 448 -8.63 1.37 -17.23
C VAL A 448 -9.68 1.67 -16.17
N GLY A 449 -9.84 0.79 -15.18
CA GLY A 449 -10.82 0.94 -14.10
C GLY A 449 -10.62 2.22 -13.29
N SER A 450 -9.38 2.61 -13.00
CA SER A 450 -9.07 3.82 -12.23
C SER A 450 -9.56 5.10 -12.91
N ARG A 451 -9.60 5.13 -14.25
CA ARG A 451 -10.17 6.24 -15.02
C ARG A 451 -11.68 6.37 -14.84
N TYR A 452 -12.34 5.26 -14.58
CA TYR A 452 -13.77 5.22 -14.27
C TYR A 452 -14.08 5.30 -12.78
N GLY A 453 -13.05 5.55 -11.93
CA GLY A 453 -13.20 5.76 -10.50
C GLY A 453 -13.21 4.48 -9.67
N PHE A 454 -12.82 3.33 -10.23
CA PHE A 454 -12.54 2.12 -9.47
C PHE A 454 -11.22 2.27 -8.70
N SER A 455 -11.11 1.61 -7.55
CA SER A 455 -9.94 1.74 -6.66
C SER A 455 -9.20 0.41 -6.54
N ALA A 456 -7.86 0.47 -6.61
CA ALA A 456 -7.00 -0.69 -6.43
C ALA A 456 -7.00 -1.22 -4.99
N ALA A 457 -7.06 -0.35 -3.99
CA ALA A 457 -6.91 -0.75 -2.59
C ALA A 457 -8.00 -1.71 -2.10
N PRO A 458 -9.32 -1.49 -2.34
CA PRO A 458 -10.34 -2.46 -1.99
C PRO A 458 -10.21 -3.77 -2.75
N MET A 459 -9.82 -3.71 -4.04
CA MET A 459 -9.64 -4.93 -4.86
C MET A 459 -8.49 -5.78 -4.33
N VAL A 460 -7.37 -5.19 -4.02
CA VAL A 460 -6.22 -5.86 -3.41
C VAL A 460 -6.61 -6.50 -2.08
N LEU A 461 -7.30 -5.74 -1.24
CA LEU A 461 -7.72 -6.28 0.05
C LEU A 461 -8.70 -7.44 -0.10
N GLY A 462 -9.60 -7.37 -1.08
CA GLY A 462 -10.47 -8.48 -1.43
C GLY A 462 -9.68 -9.74 -1.85
N ILE A 463 -8.61 -9.58 -2.63
CA ILE A 463 -7.74 -10.70 -3.02
C ILE A 463 -7.02 -11.29 -1.80
N ILE A 464 -6.53 -10.44 -0.89
CA ILE A 464 -5.77 -10.88 0.29
C ILE A 464 -6.68 -11.55 1.33
N LEU A 465 -7.83 -10.93 1.63
CA LEU A 465 -8.77 -11.41 2.65
C LEU A 465 -9.73 -12.48 2.11
N GLY A 466 -9.78 -12.69 0.80
CA GLY A 466 -10.67 -13.63 0.16
C GLY A 466 -10.53 -15.07 0.68
N PRO A 467 -9.32 -15.64 0.74
CA PRO A 467 -9.13 -16.97 1.33
C PRO A 467 -9.61 -17.02 2.79
N ILE A 468 -9.27 -16.01 3.60
CA ILE A 468 -9.71 -15.94 5.01
C ILE A 468 -11.25 -15.89 5.08
N ALA A 469 -11.89 -15.06 4.25
CA ALA A 469 -13.34 -14.95 4.21
C ALA A 469 -13.99 -16.25 3.75
N GLU A 470 -13.47 -16.88 2.72
CA GLU A 470 -14.01 -18.13 2.18
C GLU A 470 -13.87 -19.30 3.16
N ASP A 471 -12.68 -19.52 3.69
CA ASP A 471 -12.40 -20.63 4.60
C ASP A 471 -13.27 -20.54 5.86
N ASN A 472 -13.35 -19.34 6.46
CA ASN A 472 -14.16 -19.11 7.64
C ASN A 472 -15.67 -19.14 7.34
N PHE A 473 -16.10 -18.72 6.14
CA PHE A 473 -17.48 -18.87 5.71
C PHE A 473 -17.87 -20.35 5.59
N GLN A 474 -17.03 -21.16 4.95
CA GLN A 474 -17.30 -22.59 4.76
C GLN A 474 -17.26 -23.36 6.09
N MET A 475 -16.26 -23.10 6.95
CA MET A 475 -16.21 -23.68 8.30
C MET A 475 -17.45 -23.29 9.12
N GLY A 476 -17.80 -22.00 9.12
CA GLY A 476 -18.99 -21.51 9.81
C GLY A 476 -20.29 -22.11 9.28
N LYS A 477 -20.40 -22.34 7.96
CA LYS A 477 -21.52 -23.04 7.33
C LYS A 477 -21.63 -24.47 7.86
N MET A 478 -20.53 -25.24 7.88
CA MET A 478 -20.54 -26.60 8.38
C MET A 478 -20.96 -26.67 9.86
N ILE A 479 -20.49 -25.75 10.70
CA ILE A 479 -20.91 -25.66 12.10
C ILE A 479 -22.40 -25.31 12.21
N ALA A 480 -22.87 -24.35 11.43
CA ALA A 480 -24.26 -23.89 11.43
C ALA A 480 -25.25 -24.99 11.01
N GLU A 481 -24.87 -25.86 10.08
CA GLU A 481 -25.69 -26.99 9.62
C GLU A 481 -25.88 -28.07 10.68
N THR A 482 -24.94 -28.18 11.63
CA THR A 482 -25.05 -29.13 12.77
C THR A 482 -25.70 -28.52 14.01
N GLY A 483 -26.00 -27.20 14.02
CA GLY A 483 -26.48 -26.45 15.17
C GLY A 483 -27.71 -25.58 14.90
N GLU A 484 -27.60 -24.29 15.23
CA GLU A 484 -28.71 -23.32 15.25
C GLU A 484 -29.14 -22.78 13.88
N GLY A 485 -28.53 -23.21 12.79
CA GLY A 485 -28.77 -22.73 11.44
C GLY A 485 -27.96 -21.51 11.04
N MET A 486 -27.75 -21.33 9.72
CA MET A 486 -26.85 -20.32 9.17
C MET A 486 -27.14 -18.89 9.63
N PHE A 487 -28.44 -18.51 9.70
CA PHE A 487 -28.77 -17.13 10.07
C PHE A 487 -28.39 -16.84 11.54
N SER A 488 -28.70 -17.77 12.46
CA SER A 488 -28.38 -17.62 13.88
C SER A 488 -26.86 -17.52 14.07
N TYR A 489 -26.10 -18.43 13.46
CA TYR A 489 -24.65 -18.51 13.61
C TYR A 489 -23.91 -17.27 13.10
N PHE A 490 -24.27 -16.74 11.92
CA PHE A 490 -23.57 -15.62 11.34
C PHE A 490 -24.08 -14.24 11.78
N PHE A 491 -25.34 -14.12 12.25
CA PHE A 491 -25.94 -12.80 12.48
C PHE A 491 -26.35 -12.52 13.92
N LEU A 492 -26.56 -13.54 14.78
CA LEU A 492 -27.14 -13.33 16.12
C LEU A 492 -26.11 -13.35 17.26
N GLY A 493 -24.84 -13.70 17.03
CA GLY A 493 -23.78 -13.57 18.04
C GLY A 493 -23.49 -12.09 18.38
N THR A 494 -23.20 -11.78 19.65
CA THR A 494 -22.97 -10.39 20.10
C THR A 494 -21.89 -9.69 19.27
N ILE A 495 -20.76 -10.37 19.02
CA ILE A 495 -19.65 -9.85 18.22
C ILE A 495 -20.10 -9.72 16.76
N ASN A 496 -20.82 -10.70 16.21
CA ASN A 496 -21.32 -10.67 14.85
C ASN A 496 -22.28 -9.50 14.60
N ILE A 497 -23.19 -9.21 15.55
CA ILE A 497 -24.08 -8.05 15.46
C ILE A 497 -23.28 -6.74 15.42
N ILE A 498 -22.23 -6.62 16.23
CA ILE A 498 -21.35 -5.43 16.24
C ILE A 498 -20.67 -5.29 14.88
N LEU A 499 -20.08 -6.36 14.33
CA LEU A 499 -19.36 -6.35 13.05
C LEU A 499 -20.29 -6.04 11.87
N VAL A 500 -21.46 -6.68 11.81
CA VAL A 500 -22.49 -6.40 10.79
C VAL A 500 -22.97 -4.95 10.88
N THR A 501 -23.22 -4.46 12.10
CA THR A 501 -23.61 -3.06 12.32
C THR A 501 -22.52 -2.11 11.86
N LEU A 502 -21.26 -2.41 12.11
CA LEU A 502 -20.11 -1.61 11.65
C LEU A 502 -20.05 -1.55 10.12
N CYS A 503 -20.27 -2.67 9.41
CA CYS A 503 -20.39 -2.69 7.96
C CYS A 503 -21.50 -1.75 7.47
N LEU A 504 -22.71 -1.90 8.03
CA LEU A 504 -23.87 -1.11 7.64
C LEU A 504 -23.66 0.38 7.92
N VAL A 505 -23.16 0.72 9.10
CA VAL A 505 -22.85 2.11 9.47
C VAL A 505 -21.81 2.71 8.54
N SER A 506 -20.75 1.97 8.20
CA SER A 506 -19.71 2.42 7.25
C SER A 506 -20.30 2.73 5.88
N ILE A 507 -21.13 1.84 5.34
CA ILE A 507 -21.79 2.04 4.04
C ILE A 507 -22.75 3.25 4.11
N VAL A 508 -23.65 3.28 5.10
CA VAL A 508 -24.65 4.35 5.25
C VAL A 508 -23.98 5.71 5.43
N TYR A 509 -22.99 5.80 6.33
CA TYR A 509 -22.23 7.03 6.55
C TYR A 509 -21.58 7.53 5.26
N SER A 510 -20.90 6.66 4.54
CA SER A 510 -20.20 7.01 3.31
C SER A 510 -21.15 7.43 2.18
N VAL A 511 -22.29 6.73 2.04
CA VAL A 511 -23.35 7.11 1.08
C VAL A 511 -23.96 8.47 1.45
N LEU A 512 -24.27 8.70 2.73
CA LEU A 512 -24.81 9.98 3.18
C LEU A 512 -23.79 11.13 2.99
N ALA A 513 -22.51 10.88 3.24
CA ALA A 513 -21.44 11.82 2.99
C ALA A 513 -21.33 12.16 1.49
N GLU A 514 -21.38 11.16 0.60
CA GLU A 514 -21.35 11.34 -0.85
C GLU A 514 -22.60 12.13 -1.33
N VAL A 515 -23.78 11.81 -0.85
CA VAL A 515 -25.04 12.53 -1.19
C VAL A 515 -24.99 13.98 -0.68
N LYS A 516 -24.50 14.20 0.54
CA LYS A 516 -24.37 15.56 1.12
C LYS A 516 -23.38 16.41 0.34
N GLN A 517 -22.25 15.83 -0.08
CA GLN A 517 -21.25 16.51 -0.91
C GLN A 517 -21.84 16.89 -2.28
N ARG A 518 -22.57 15.98 -2.92
CA ARG A 518 -23.29 16.25 -4.17
C ARG A 518 -24.32 17.41 -4.04
N ARG A 519 -25.03 17.51 -2.90
CA ARG A 519 -26.03 18.57 -2.66
C ARG A 519 -25.44 19.96 -2.41
N ARG A 520 -24.22 20.05 -1.84
CA ARG A 520 -23.58 21.31 -1.51
C ARG A 520 -23.02 22.07 -2.73
N GLY A 521 -23.16 21.53 -3.94
CA GLY A 521 -22.68 22.19 -5.16
C GLY A 521 -21.17 22.47 -5.14
N GLY A 522 -20.46 21.86 -4.22
CA GLY A 522 -19.01 21.98 -4.15
C GLY A 522 -18.45 21.49 -5.46
N THR A 523 -17.94 22.40 -6.27
CA THR A 523 -16.92 22.09 -7.25
C THR A 523 -15.71 21.60 -6.48
N VAL A 524 -15.84 20.40 -5.89
CA VAL A 524 -14.65 19.59 -5.70
C VAL A 524 -14.13 19.47 -7.11
N VAL A 525 -12.94 20.00 -7.32
CA VAL A 525 -12.15 19.71 -8.50
C VAL A 525 -12.01 18.19 -8.50
N ASP A 526 -13.06 17.51 -8.96
CA ASP A 526 -13.11 16.10 -9.31
C ASP A 526 -12.31 15.97 -10.59
N ALA A 527 -11.00 16.27 -10.47
CA ALA A 527 -10.05 15.95 -11.50
C ALA A 527 -10.15 14.43 -11.71
N GLY A 528 -10.94 14.02 -12.70
CA GLY A 528 -10.83 12.75 -13.37
C GLY A 528 -11.68 11.57 -12.92
N VAL A 529 -12.84 11.73 -12.28
CA VAL A 529 -13.82 10.64 -12.24
C VAL A 529 -14.76 10.76 -13.43
N ASP A 530 -14.44 10.04 -14.50
CA ASP A 530 -15.36 9.87 -15.61
C ASP A 530 -16.57 9.04 -15.12
N ARG A 531 -17.71 9.72 -14.90
CA ARG A 531 -19.01 9.11 -14.60
C ARG A 531 -19.67 8.59 -15.87
N SER A 532 -18.87 8.20 -16.87
CA SER A 532 -19.39 7.80 -18.16
C SER A 532 -20.24 6.52 -18.04
N LEU A 533 -21.27 6.48 -18.87
CA LEU A 533 -22.05 5.27 -19.14
C LEU A 533 -21.13 4.08 -19.47
N ALA A 534 -19.97 4.33 -20.09
CA ALA A 534 -18.99 3.32 -20.46
C ALA A 534 -18.42 2.56 -19.23
N GLY A 535 -18.11 3.26 -18.13
CA GLY A 535 -17.64 2.61 -16.90
C GLY A 535 -18.71 1.73 -16.27
N GLY A 536 -19.98 2.19 -16.26
CA GLY A 536 -21.12 1.42 -15.78
C GLY A 536 -21.43 0.20 -16.65
N LEU A 537 -21.41 0.37 -17.98
CA LEU A 537 -21.58 -0.74 -18.94
C LEU A 537 -20.45 -1.77 -18.80
N GLY A 538 -19.19 -1.33 -18.74
CA GLY A 538 -18.05 -2.23 -18.57
C GLY A 538 -18.16 -3.05 -17.28
N ALA A 539 -18.53 -2.41 -16.16
CA ALA A 539 -18.74 -3.10 -14.89
C ALA A 539 -19.90 -4.10 -14.95
N ALA A 540 -21.03 -3.74 -15.58
CA ALA A 540 -22.19 -4.62 -15.73
C ALA A 540 -21.87 -5.83 -16.61
N VAL A 541 -21.19 -5.63 -17.75
CA VAL A 541 -20.78 -6.72 -18.64
C VAL A 541 -19.81 -7.67 -17.92
N LEU A 542 -18.80 -7.13 -17.23
CA LEU A 542 -17.86 -7.95 -16.48
C LEU A 542 -18.56 -8.76 -15.37
N SER A 543 -19.46 -8.13 -14.61
CA SER A 543 -20.19 -8.81 -13.55
C SER A 543 -21.13 -9.88 -14.08
N LEU A 544 -21.74 -9.68 -15.25
CA LEU A 544 -22.57 -10.69 -15.91
C LEU A 544 -21.73 -11.87 -16.44
N ILE A 545 -20.53 -11.61 -16.97
CA ILE A 545 -19.60 -12.68 -17.36
C ILE A 545 -19.20 -13.50 -16.12
N VAL A 546 -18.87 -12.83 -15.01
CA VAL A 546 -18.55 -13.47 -13.73
C VAL A 546 -19.71 -14.31 -13.21
N LEU A 547 -20.92 -13.77 -13.25
CA LEU A 547 -22.12 -14.49 -12.85
C LEU A 547 -22.38 -15.71 -13.74
N GLY A 548 -22.27 -15.56 -15.05
CA GLY A 548 -22.37 -16.67 -16.00
C GLY A 548 -21.31 -17.75 -15.71
N ALA A 549 -20.06 -17.36 -15.57
CA ALA A 549 -18.99 -18.29 -15.19
C ALA A 549 -19.30 -19.02 -13.89
N ALA A 550 -19.75 -18.29 -12.84
CA ALA A 550 -20.06 -18.89 -11.54
C ALA A 550 -21.28 -19.85 -11.58
N VAL A 551 -22.25 -19.61 -12.45
CA VAL A 551 -23.44 -20.45 -12.59
C VAL A 551 -23.17 -21.68 -13.45
N PHE A 552 -22.40 -21.53 -14.55
CA PHE A 552 -22.20 -22.60 -15.53
C PHE A 552 -20.98 -23.48 -15.27
N SER A 553 -20.00 -23.04 -14.45
CA SER A 553 -18.76 -23.79 -14.24
C SER A 553 -18.86 -24.98 -13.29
N GLY A 554 -19.95 -25.15 -12.52
CA GLY A 554 -20.13 -26.29 -11.63
C GLY A 554 -21.35 -26.17 -10.72
N SER A 555 -21.80 -27.29 -10.17
CA SER A 555 -22.95 -27.34 -9.24
C SER A 555 -22.54 -27.62 -7.78
N GLY A 556 -21.23 -27.81 -7.52
CA GLY A 556 -20.72 -28.20 -6.21
C GLY A 556 -20.77 -27.10 -5.14
N GLU A 557 -20.54 -27.49 -3.91
CA GLU A 557 -20.44 -26.63 -2.72
C GLU A 557 -19.30 -25.63 -2.84
N ALA A 558 -18.22 -25.98 -3.52
CA ALA A 558 -17.07 -25.12 -3.80
C ALA A 558 -17.45 -23.82 -4.53
N PHE A 559 -18.55 -23.82 -5.30
CA PHE A 559 -19.01 -22.66 -6.05
C PHE A 559 -20.03 -21.79 -5.30
N PHE A 560 -20.43 -22.15 -4.08
CA PHE A 560 -21.42 -21.37 -3.33
C PHE A 560 -20.94 -19.96 -3.02
N PHE A 561 -19.75 -19.82 -2.43
CA PHE A 561 -19.18 -18.52 -2.09
C PHE A 561 -18.88 -17.66 -3.33
N PRO A 562 -18.24 -18.15 -4.40
CA PRO A 562 -18.09 -17.41 -5.65
C PRO A 562 -19.41 -16.94 -6.28
N ARG A 563 -20.47 -17.74 -6.21
CA ARG A 563 -21.81 -17.36 -6.72
C ARG A 563 -22.42 -16.23 -5.92
N LEU A 564 -22.33 -16.30 -4.59
CA LEU A 564 -22.77 -15.22 -3.71
C LEU A 564 -22.10 -13.89 -4.08
N LEU A 565 -20.78 -13.91 -4.27
CA LEU A 565 -20.01 -12.74 -4.68
C LEU A 565 -20.42 -12.23 -6.07
N ALA A 566 -20.64 -13.12 -7.04
CA ALA A 566 -21.07 -12.76 -8.38
C ALA A 566 -22.45 -12.07 -8.39
N VAL A 567 -23.39 -12.53 -7.54
CA VAL A 567 -24.71 -11.89 -7.36
C VAL A 567 -24.54 -10.49 -6.75
N ILE A 568 -23.72 -10.35 -5.70
CA ILE A 568 -23.41 -9.05 -5.07
C ILE A 568 -22.79 -8.09 -6.10
N MET A 569 -21.79 -8.55 -6.87
CA MET A 569 -21.15 -7.75 -7.93
C MET A 569 -22.15 -7.30 -8.97
N THR A 570 -23.07 -8.18 -9.40
CA THR A 570 -24.11 -7.84 -10.38
C THR A 570 -25.05 -6.78 -9.82
N GLY A 571 -25.50 -6.91 -8.57
CA GLY A 571 -26.31 -5.90 -7.91
C GLY A 571 -25.63 -4.54 -7.81
N LEU A 572 -24.36 -4.51 -7.38
CA LEU A 572 -23.58 -3.28 -7.30
C LEU A 572 -23.33 -2.66 -8.69
N SER A 573 -23.08 -3.46 -9.72
CA SER A 573 -22.86 -2.99 -11.09
C SER A 573 -24.10 -2.35 -11.70
N ILE A 574 -25.30 -2.84 -11.38
CA ILE A 574 -26.56 -2.22 -11.79
C ILE A 574 -26.69 -0.80 -11.20
N VAL A 575 -26.30 -0.62 -9.93
CA VAL A 575 -26.31 0.71 -9.30
C VAL A 575 -25.31 1.65 -9.98
N VAL A 576 -24.10 1.16 -10.31
CA VAL A 576 -23.08 1.95 -11.05
C VAL A 576 -23.60 2.34 -12.43
N LEU A 577 -24.24 1.41 -13.13
CA LEU A 577 -24.85 1.66 -14.46
C LEU A 577 -25.96 2.71 -14.38
N TRP A 578 -26.81 2.61 -13.37
CA TRP A 578 -27.89 3.57 -13.11
C TRP A 578 -27.35 4.99 -12.85
N ASP A 579 -26.28 5.12 -12.06
CA ASP A 579 -25.61 6.40 -11.82
C ASP A 579 -24.99 6.96 -13.11
N GLY A 580 -24.42 6.09 -13.96
CA GLY A 580 -23.91 6.43 -15.29
C GLY A 580 -24.99 6.94 -16.25
N ILE A 581 -26.16 6.30 -16.29
CA ILE A 581 -27.31 6.75 -17.11
C ILE A 581 -27.81 8.13 -16.63
N ARG A 582 -27.88 8.35 -15.33
CA ARG A 582 -28.27 9.66 -14.78
C ARG A 582 -27.30 10.78 -15.13
N SER A 583 -26.00 10.48 -15.22
CA SER A 583 -24.96 11.47 -15.55
C SER A 583 -24.98 11.93 -17.01
N LEU A 584 -25.59 11.18 -17.93
CA LEU A 584 -25.79 11.62 -19.32
C LEU A 584 -26.62 12.92 -19.45
N ARG A 585 -27.36 13.30 -18.40
CA ARG A 585 -28.19 14.50 -18.39
C ARG A 585 -27.42 15.77 -17.93
N SER A 586 -26.20 15.63 -17.42
CA SER A 586 -25.31 16.74 -17.06
C SER A 586 -24.14 16.80 -18.01
N SER A 587 -24.04 17.88 -18.79
CA SER A 587 -22.94 18.11 -19.74
C SER A 587 -21.66 18.47 -18.98
N ASP A 588 -20.85 17.50 -18.60
CA ASP A 588 -19.52 17.75 -18.03
C ASP A 588 -18.42 17.64 -19.08
N VAL A 589 -17.51 18.61 -19.04
CA VAL A 589 -16.39 18.75 -19.96
C VAL A 589 -15.47 17.54 -19.83
N ARG A 590 -15.31 16.80 -20.94
CA ARG A 590 -14.40 15.66 -21.04
C ARG A 590 -12.97 16.15 -21.17
N GLU A 591 -12.10 15.83 -20.26
CA GLU A 591 -10.66 15.83 -20.51
C GLU A 591 -10.36 14.73 -21.54
N ALA A 592 -9.91 15.13 -22.72
CA ALA A 592 -9.55 14.18 -23.77
C ALA A 592 -8.38 13.30 -23.31
N ALA A 593 -8.67 12.03 -23.07
CA ALA A 593 -7.63 11.06 -22.74
C ALA A 593 -6.58 11.05 -23.88
N ARG A 594 -5.31 11.19 -23.53
CA ARG A 594 -4.19 11.08 -24.48
C ARG A 594 -3.96 9.61 -24.86
N TRP A 595 -4.94 9.00 -25.55
CA TRP A 595 -4.93 7.59 -25.97
C TRP A 595 -3.67 7.20 -26.74
N ARG A 596 -3.06 8.14 -27.44
CA ARG A 596 -1.85 7.92 -28.23
C ARG A 596 -0.62 7.62 -27.35
N ASP A 597 -0.51 8.27 -26.21
CA ASP A 597 0.61 8.06 -25.27
C ASP A 597 0.43 6.75 -24.50
N ILE A 598 -0.81 6.44 -24.13
CA ILE A 598 -1.20 5.18 -23.50
C ILE A 598 -0.93 4.01 -24.47
N GLY A 599 -1.37 4.15 -25.73
CA GLY A 599 -1.16 3.13 -26.77
C GLY A 599 0.31 2.81 -26.98
N ALA A 600 1.17 3.84 -27.07
CA ALA A 600 2.61 3.63 -27.22
C ALA A 600 3.22 2.89 -26.01
N GLY A 601 2.89 3.29 -24.78
CA GLY A 601 3.35 2.61 -23.58
C GLY A 601 2.86 1.17 -23.49
N SER A 602 1.56 0.94 -23.76
CA SER A 602 0.98 -0.42 -23.76
C SER A 602 1.65 -1.33 -24.80
N THR A 603 1.90 -0.82 -26.00
CA THR A 603 2.56 -1.60 -27.07
C THR A 603 3.97 -2.03 -26.64
N VAL A 604 4.73 -1.13 -26.00
CA VAL A 604 6.08 -1.47 -25.52
C VAL A 604 6.03 -2.49 -24.39
N ILE A 605 5.09 -2.36 -23.44
CA ILE A 605 4.94 -3.31 -22.32
C ILE A 605 4.53 -4.69 -22.86
N VAL A 606 3.53 -4.76 -23.74
CA VAL A 606 3.10 -6.02 -24.37
C VAL A 606 4.24 -6.63 -25.21
N GLY A 607 4.93 -5.81 -26.00
CA GLY A 607 6.11 -6.24 -26.75
C GLY A 607 7.22 -6.78 -25.84
N TYR A 608 7.46 -6.14 -24.70
CA TYR A 608 8.43 -6.62 -23.71
C TYR A 608 8.07 -8.00 -23.19
N LEU A 609 6.79 -8.24 -22.84
CA LEU A 609 6.34 -9.55 -22.35
C LEU A 609 6.51 -10.64 -23.42
N ILE A 610 6.18 -10.37 -24.67
CA ILE A 610 6.36 -11.33 -25.79
C ILE A 610 7.84 -11.66 -26.02
N VAL A 611 8.69 -10.64 -25.98
CA VAL A 611 10.12 -10.77 -26.26
C VAL A 611 10.87 -11.40 -25.07
N LEU A 612 10.31 -11.36 -23.88
CA LEU A 612 10.90 -11.89 -22.64
C LEU A 612 11.26 -13.39 -22.76
N GLU A 613 10.37 -14.19 -23.34
CA GLU A 613 10.60 -15.62 -23.55
C GLU A 613 11.64 -15.90 -24.64
N MET A 614 11.77 -15.00 -25.63
CA MET A 614 12.68 -15.20 -26.75
C MET A 614 14.12 -14.79 -26.43
N LEU A 615 14.31 -13.61 -25.84
CA LEU A 615 15.63 -13.00 -25.60
C LEU A 615 16.11 -13.15 -24.14
N GLY A 616 15.29 -13.72 -23.27
CA GLY A 616 15.58 -13.76 -21.83
C GLY A 616 15.38 -12.41 -21.14
N PHE A 617 15.50 -12.41 -19.80
CA PHE A 617 15.13 -11.26 -18.97
C PHE A 617 15.98 -10.03 -19.23
N TYR A 618 17.31 -10.13 -19.19
CA TYR A 618 18.21 -8.96 -19.23
C TYR A 618 18.18 -8.24 -20.58
N ALA A 619 18.22 -9.00 -21.68
CA ALA A 619 18.19 -8.42 -23.02
C ALA A 619 16.85 -7.75 -23.34
N SER A 620 15.74 -8.41 -23.00
CA SER A 620 14.39 -7.85 -23.18
C SER A 620 14.14 -6.64 -22.28
N SER A 621 14.63 -6.68 -21.03
CA SER A 621 14.55 -5.56 -20.07
C SER A 621 15.35 -4.35 -20.53
N PHE A 622 16.56 -4.56 -21.08
CA PHE A 622 17.34 -3.48 -21.66
C PHE A 622 16.61 -2.82 -22.85
N LEU A 623 16.05 -3.63 -23.74
CA LEU A 623 15.27 -3.13 -24.87
C LEU A 623 14.02 -2.38 -24.41
N ALA A 624 13.26 -2.93 -23.47
CA ALA A 624 12.05 -2.31 -22.93
C ALA A 624 12.38 -0.96 -22.26
N PHE A 625 13.40 -0.95 -21.40
CA PHE A 625 13.86 0.28 -20.73
C PHE A 625 14.27 1.34 -21.77
N ALA A 626 15.09 0.96 -22.73
CA ALA A 626 15.57 1.87 -23.78
C ALA A 626 14.41 2.37 -24.66
N LEU A 627 13.47 1.50 -25.05
CA LEU A 627 12.32 1.88 -25.89
C LEU A 627 11.35 2.79 -25.13
N ILE A 628 10.97 2.47 -23.90
CA ILE A 628 10.11 3.33 -23.08
C ILE A 628 10.77 4.72 -22.95
N ALA A 629 12.03 4.77 -22.56
CA ALA A 629 12.72 6.03 -22.37
C ALA A 629 12.88 6.82 -23.69
N LEU A 630 13.14 6.15 -24.80
CA LEU A 630 13.27 6.77 -26.14
C LEU A 630 11.95 7.34 -26.66
N CYS A 631 10.83 6.63 -26.45
CA CYS A 631 9.50 7.09 -26.89
C CYS A 631 9.10 8.42 -26.24
N TYR A 632 9.53 8.66 -25.02
CA TYR A 632 9.18 9.84 -24.24
C TYR A 632 10.33 10.86 -24.09
N LEU A 633 11.46 10.66 -24.78
CA LEU A 633 12.60 11.57 -24.75
C LEU A 633 12.24 12.90 -25.45
N PRO A 634 12.32 14.06 -24.77
CA PRO A 634 11.90 15.34 -25.34
C PRO A 634 12.78 15.84 -26.48
N LEU A 635 14.08 15.50 -26.47
CA LEU A 635 15.06 15.90 -27.50
C LEU A 635 15.89 14.67 -27.91
N ARG A 636 15.76 14.25 -29.18
CA ARG A 636 16.51 13.13 -29.77
C ARG A 636 17.83 13.59 -30.38
N ASN A 637 18.77 14.05 -29.53
CA ASN A 637 20.13 14.33 -29.97
C ASN A 637 21.08 13.19 -29.57
N ARG A 638 22.29 13.14 -30.19
CA ARG A 638 23.25 12.06 -29.92
C ARG A 638 23.64 11.95 -28.43
N ARG A 639 23.76 13.06 -27.70
CA ARG A 639 24.09 13.06 -26.27
C ARG A 639 22.98 12.44 -25.43
N SER A 640 21.73 12.78 -25.72
CA SER A 640 20.57 12.24 -24.97
C SER A 640 20.41 10.74 -25.21
N VAL A 641 20.64 10.26 -26.44
CA VAL A 641 20.59 8.83 -26.75
C VAL A 641 21.74 8.05 -26.10
N LEU A 642 22.95 8.60 -26.11
CA LEU A 642 24.10 7.98 -25.42
C LEU A 642 23.88 7.94 -23.91
N MET A 643 23.37 9.02 -23.31
CA MET A 643 23.03 9.07 -21.89
C MET A 643 21.96 8.03 -21.55
N LEU A 644 20.93 7.90 -22.37
CA LEU A 644 19.90 6.89 -22.22
C LEU A 644 20.48 5.47 -22.25
N ALA A 645 21.32 5.16 -23.23
CA ALA A 645 21.98 3.87 -23.33
C ALA A 645 22.85 3.57 -22.07
N SER A 646 23.61 4.56 -21.62
CA SER A 646 24.44 4.43 -20.42
C SER A 646 23.60 4.19 -19.16
N VAL A 647 22.50 4.93 -18.96
CA VAL A 647 21.59 4.76 -17.85
C VAL A 647 20.94 3.38 -17.90
N SER A 648 20.51 2.92 -19.08
CA SER A 648 19.93 1.60 -19.28
C SER A 648 20.90 0.47 -18.89
N VAL A 649 22.16 0.56 -19.35
CA VAL A 649 23.21 -0.43 -19.03
C VAL A 649 23.50 -0.45 -17.52
N VAL A 650 23.67 0.73 -16.90
CA VAL A 650 23.95 0.83 -15.46
C VAL A 650 22.76 0.28 -14.65
N PHE A 651 21.53 0.64 -15.00
CA PHE A 651 20.34 0.16 -14.30
C PHE A 651 20.18 -1.37 -14.42
N ILE A 652 20.30 -1.92 -15.63
CA ILE A 652 20.20 -3.38 -15.83
C ILE A 652 21.37 -4.10 -15.14
N GLY A 653 22.57 -3.50 -15.12
CA GLY A 653 23.72 -4.02 -14.36
C GLY A 653 23.45 -4.08 -12.85
N ILE A 654 22.81 -3.05 -12.29
CA ILE A 654 22.37 -3.04 -10.87
C ILE A 654 21.32 -4.14 -10.63
N VAL A 655 20.34 -4.27 -11.52
CA VAL A 655 19.31 -5.31 -11.42
C VAL A 655 19.95 -6.71 -11.49
N TYR A 656 20.91 -6.93 -12.40
CA TYR A 656 21.67 -8.17 -12.50
C TYR A 656 22.40 -8.52 -11.19
N LEU A 657 23.16 -7.57 -10.66
CA LEU A 657 23.89 -7.76 -9.42
C LEU A 657 22.96 -8.02 -8.23
N SER A 658 21.83 -7.31 -8.15
CA SER A 658 20.89 -7.45 -7.05
C SER A 658 20.13 -8.77 -7.10
N PHE A 659 19.53 -9.12 -8.24
CA PHE A 659 18.63 -10.28 -8.33
C PHE A 659 19.39 -11.58 -8.58
N GLU A 660 20.34 -11.61 -9.51
CA GLU A 660 21.03 -12.88 -9.86
C GLU A 660 22.20 -13.16 -8.93
N HIS A 661 23.00 -12.14 -8.57
CA HIS A 661 24.18 -12.36 -7.75
C HIS A 661 23.92 -12.32 -6.24
N MET A 662 23.14 -11.34 -5.75
CA MET A 662 22.84 -11.22 -4.32
C MET A 662 21.67 -12.09 -3.88
N LEU A 663 20.56 -12.07 -4.61
CA LEU A 663 19.33 -12.79 -4.28
C LEU A 663 19.26 -14.17 -4.93
N GLN A 664 20.19 -14.54 -5.81
CA GLN A 664 20.25 -15.82 -6.51
C GLN A 664 18.94 -16.21 -7.22
N VAL A 665 18.21 -15.21 -7.72
CA VAL A 665 16.96 -15.41 -8.46
C VAL A 665 17.27 -16.03 -9.82
N MET A 666 16.63 -17.13 -10.15
CA MET A 666 16.70 -17.72 -11.48
C MET A 666 15.90 -16.85 -12.45
N THR A 667 16.58 -16.05 -13.27
CA THR A 667 15.92 -15.22 -14.27
C THR A 667 15.53 -16.04 -15.52
N PRO A 668 14.47 -15.65 -16.25
CA PRO A 668 14.10 -16.31 -17.48
C PRO A 668 15.26 -16.31 -18.48
N ARG A 669 15.71 -17.49 -18.88
CA ARG A 669 16.67 -17.67 -19.96
C ARG A 669 15.91 -17.65 -21.27
N GLY A 670 16.40 -16.89 -22.24
CA GLY A 670 15.79 -16.85 -23.58
C GLY A 670 16.06 -18.13 -24.35
N ILE A 671 15.24 -18.36 -25.38
CA ILE A 671 15.47 -19.44 -26.34
C ILE A 671 16.76 -19.21 -27.14
N LEU A 672 17.17 -17.94 -27.29
CA LEU A 672 18.33 -17.53 -28.08
C LEU A 672 19.61 -17.34 -27.27
N PHE A 673 19.51 -17.22 -25.94
CA PHE A 673 20.65 -17.02 -25.04
C PHE A 673 20.51 -17.83 -23.75
#